data_481e4e68ebaefb9018d62d839f876086
#
_entry.id   481e4e68ebaefb9018d62d839f876086
#
_cell.length_a   1.000
_cell.length_b   1.000
_cell.length_c   1.000
_cell.angle_alpha   90.00
_cell.angle_beta   90.00
_cell.angle_gamma   90.00
#
_symmetry.space_group_name_H-M   'P 1'
#
loop_
_entity.id
_entity.type
_entity.pdbx_description
1 polymer ?
#
loop_
_entity_poly.entity_id
_entity_poly.type
_entity_poly.pdbx_seq_one_letter_code
_entity_poly.pdbx_strand_id
1 'polypeptide(L)'
;MAQQSGGAYLQQLNDVQRQAVTTTDGPVLVVAGPGSGKTRVLTYRIAHIIEKGVPPWEILALTFTNKAAAEMRERAAALLPGRTRGLTVSTFHALCARLLRRYAESAGLKPDYAIYDTADQLAVVKRAVADAGLSTSNWAPRSVLSEISNAKNALLDASGYEAAAGDFYQRTIARVYAAYEKALRKAGAVDFDDLLLLTVRALRADQAAREECLARWRWLMIDEYQDTNAAQFELARLLCASSGPPNIMVVGDPDQSIYGWRGADITNILEFEQAFPGARVITLGENFRSTAPILGVADALIKNNQKRKDKPLYTTREGGEKVEVVTCRDERHEAEVVSRWLAERRDEGLGWKDMAVFYRVNSLSRVMEDALRAAGTPYTIARGTAFYHREEIRDALAYLRVLANPADDVSLRRIVNKPARGLGKASLARVEALASERDIPLVEALRITASGALEGDVTARSQGAMARFVALVDSWREGCTLMGVETAGSLQELVERVVRESGLEKHYGKKTLQSGEPDADRLENLAELISSAHDFDMEYVPEADAAQEIVQQAEDESAAAETPPLLAMLRAYLESVALVADADAVDPAQGAVTLMTLHASKGLEFGAVAMIGLEEGLLPHSRASESDAELEEERRLCFVGMTRAMERLLVTSASYRTHRGMMDRTIGSRFLEELPEAHVTATDTTSTPDRGSATIDDYAGGYEAAPDESDDLGGLREGIMVRHPRFGVGRVDAILSKGPHPRVRIAFTQAGVKTIVLGYAPLAPLE
;
A
#
# COMPACT_ATOMS: atom_id res chain seq x y z
N MET A 1 7.93 31.01 39.95
CA MET A 1 7.89 29.57 40.13
C MET A 1 7.68 28.86 38.75
N ALA A 2 8.65 28.97 37.85
CA ALA A 2 8.52 28.39 36.49
C ALA A 2 9.87 27.86 35.95
N GLN A 3 10.75 27.34 36.81
CA GLN A 3 12.09 26.91 36.39
C GLN A 3 12.46 25.48 36.81
N GLN A 4 11.53 24.62 37.24
CA GLN A 4 11.85 23.27 37.69
C GLN A 4 11.20 22.10 36.94
N SER A 5 10.50 22.32 35.82
CA SER A 5 9.96 21.21 35.00
C SER A 5 10.77 20.89 33.75
N GLY A 6 11.79 21.69 33.41
CA GLY A 6 12.62 21.46 32.22
C GLY A 6 13.53 20.25 32.42
N GLY A 7 13.24 19.12 31.77
CA GLY A 7 14.12 17.96 31.73
C GLY A 7 13.66 16.69 32.47
N ALA A 8 12.54 16.69 33.15
CA ALA A 8 12.06 15.49 33.86
C ALA A 8 11.81 14.30 32.92
N TYR A 9 11.38 14.53 31.69
CA TYR A 9 11.20 13.49 30.66
C TYR A 9 12.53 12.87 30.21
N LEU A 10 13.66 13.59 30.28
CA LEU A 10 14.99 13.02 29.95
C LEU A 10 15.42 11.89 30.92
N GLN A 11 14.85 11.86 32.13
CA GLN A 11 15.11 10.79 33.09
C GLN A 11 14.45 9.47 32.69
N GLN A 12 13.48 9.49 31.80
CA GLN A 12 12.81 8.31 31.25
C GLN A 12 13.60 7.64 30.12
N LEU A 13 14.70 8.22 29.69
CA LEU A 13 15.58 7.73 28.63
C LEU A 13 16.81 7.02 29.24
N ASN A 14 17.22 5.92 28.60
CA ASN A 14 18.53 5.38 28.88
C ASN A 14 19.66 6.34 28.42
N ASP A 15 20.89 6.06 28.78
CA ASP A 15 22.00 6.99 28.52
C ASP A 15 22.23 7.24 27.03
N VAL A 16 22.11 6.21 26.18
CA VAL A 16 22.30 6.32 24.74
C VAL A 16 21.15 7.09 24.08
N GLN A 17 19.91 6.82 24.47
CA GLN A 17 18.75 7.58 24.01
C GLN A 17 18.85 9.04 24.42
N ARG A 18 19.29 9.32 25.67
CA ARG A 18 19.52 10.67 26.17
C ARG A 18 20.61 11.38 25.37
N GLN A 19 21.72 10.68 25.07
CA GLN A 19 22.77 11.20 24.19
C GLN A 19 22.20 11.60 22.82
N ALA A 20 21.39 10.74 22.18
CA ALA A 20 20.77 11.03 20.89
C ALA A 20 19.84 12.25 20.96
N VAL A 21 19.03 12.37 22.03
CA VAL A 21 18.12 13.51 22.23
C VAL A 21 18.86 14.82 22.46
N THR A 22 19.95 14.81 23.24
CA THR A 22 20.68 16.03 23.63
C THR A 22 21.76 16.47 22.66
N THR A 23 22.15 15.63 21.70
CA THR A 23 23.08 15.99 20.62
C THR A 23 22.34 16.82 19.58
N THR A 24 22.22 18.14 19.80
CA THR A 24 21.35 19.00 18.99
C THR A 24 22.01 19.55 17.74
N ASP A 25 23.31 19.79 17.76
CA ASP A 25 24.00 20.52 16.69
C ASP A 25 24.68 19.57 15.70
N GLY A 26 24.58 19.90 14.41
CA GLY A 26 25.17 19.15 13.30
C GLY A 26 24.40 17.91 12.87
N PRO A 27 24.89 17.17 11.87
CA PRO A 27 24.24 15.98 11.38
C PRO A 27 24.39 14.81 12.37
N VAL A 28 23.29 14.07 12.58
CA VAL A 28 23.23 12.92 13.49
C VAL A 28 22.56 11.75 12.79
N LEU A 29 23.21 10.60 12.77
CA LEU A 29 22.64 9.33 12.38
C LEU A 29 22.38 8.49 13.63
N VAL A 30 21.14 8.09 13.86
CA VAL A 30 20.76 7.12 14.90
C VAL A 30 20.47 5.78 14.23
N VAL A 31 21.39 4.83 14.39
CA VAL A 31 21.20 3.44 13.98
C VAL A 31 20.48 2.71 15.10
N ALA A 32 19.23 2.34 14.85
CA ALA A 32 18.34 1.92 15.93
C ALA A 32 17.67 0.58 15.60
N GLY A 33 17.96 -0.45 16.37
CA GLY A 33 17.35 -1.78 16.23
C GLY A 33 15.82 -1.77 16.39
N PRO A 34 15.15 -2.89 16.11
CA PRO A 34 13.72 -3.04 16.35
C PRO A 34 13.44 -2.84 17.85
N GLY A 35 12.30 -2.22 18.19
CA GLY A 35 11.90 -2.03 19.58
C GLY A 35 12.84 -1.18 20.46
N SER A 36 13.80 -0.43 19.88
CA SER A 36 14.78 0.40 20.62
C SER A 36 14.28 1.81 20.94
N GLY A 37 13.07 2.16 20.54
CA GLY A 37 12.46 3.47 20.80
C GLY A 37 12.83 4.55 19.79
N LYS A 38 12.99 4.23 18.49
CA LYS A 38 13.25 5.18 17.40
C LYS A 38 12.38 6.44 17.48
N THR A 39 11.07 6.27 17.38
CA THR A 39 10.10 7.37 17.42
C THR A 39 10.12 8.11 18.76
N ARG A 40 10.41 7.42 19.87
CA ARG A 40 10.59 8.04 21.19
C ARG A 40 11.77 9.03 21.19
N VAL A 41 12.90 8.64 20.64
CA VAL A 41 14.08 9.53 20.55
C VAL A 41 13.76 10.76 19.72
N LEU A 42 13.06 10.62 18.58
CA LEU A 42 12.65 11.76 17.74
C LEU A 42 11.71 12.70 18.50
N THR A 43 10.65 12.20 19.12
CA THR A 43 9.68 13.02 19.85
C THR A 43 10.28 13.74 21.04
N TYR A 44 11.16 13.06 21.78
CA TYR A 44 11.87 13.65 22.92
C TYR A 44 12.91 14.69 22.47
N ARG A 45 13.54 14.48 21.31
CA ARG A 45 14.44 15.49 20.71
C ARG A 45 13.68 16.75 20.29
N ILE A 46 12.51 16.60 19.64
CA ILE A 46 11.63 17.72 19.31
C ILE A 46 11.33 18.53 20.58
N ALA A 47 10.89 17.83 21.63
CA ALA A 47 10.60 18.46 22.90
C ALA A 47 11.82 19.19 23.49
N HIS A 48 12.97 18.56 23.45
CA HIS A 48 14.21 19.14 23.97
C HIS A 48 14.66 20.39 23.22
N ILE A 49 14.56 20.40 21.90
CA ILE A 49 14.91 21.55 21.05
C ILE A 49 13.96 22.73 21.32
N ILE A 50 12.64 22.47 21.44
CA ILE A 50 11.66 23.51 21.79
C ILE A 50 11.92 24.07 23.19
N GLU A 51 12.27 23.24 24.17
CA GLU A 51 12.64 23.70 25.50
C GLU A 51 13.89 24.57 25.53
N LYS A 52 14.84 24.30 24.65
CA LYS A 52 16.02 25.16 24.44
C LYS A 52 15.70 26.52 23.80
N GLY A 53 14.44 26.78 23.46
CA GLY A 53 13.99 28.06 22.95
C GLY A 53 13.90 28.14 21.42
N VAL A 54 14.04 27.01 20.71
CA VAL A 54 13.79 26.96 19.26
C VAL A 54 12.29 27.01 19.02
N PRO A 55 11.82 27.91 18.17
CA PRO A 55 10.40 27.97 17.81
C PRO A 55 9.94 26.68 17.11
N PRO A 56 8.74 26.15 17.43
CA PRO A 56 8.25 24.92 16.83
C PRO A 56 8.16 24.96 15.29
N TRP A 57 7.87 26.11 14.71
CA TRP A 57 7.78 26.27 13.25
C TRP A 57 9.13 26.20 12.52
N GLU A 58 10.26 26.25 13.23
CA GLU A 58 11.60 26.00 12.66
C GLU A 58 11.95 24.51 12.59
N ILE A 59 11.04 23.63 13.04
CA ILE A 59 11.28 22.19 13.11
C ILE A 59 10.42 21.49 12.07
N LEU A 60 11.06 20.67 11.22
CA LEU A 60 10.44 19.76 10.27
C LEU A 60 10.76 18.32 10.65
N ALA A 61 9.75 17.52 10.92
CA ALA A 61 9.87 16.09 11.15
C ALA A 61 9.14 15.31 10.05
N LEU A 62 9.86 14.39 9.39
CA LEU A 62 9.36 13.59 8.29
C LEU A 62 9.31 12.12 8.66
N THR A 63 8.26 11.45 8.23
CA THR A 63 8.04 10.01 8.41
C THR A 63 7.39 9.39 7.17
N PHE A 64 7.19 8.06 7.17
CA PHE A 64 6.70 7.33 6.00
C PHE A 64 5.19 7.25 5.92
N THR A 65 4.47 7.20 7.05
CA THR A 65 3.01 7.00 7.09
C THR A 65 2.30 8.13 7.81
N ASN A 66 1.05 8.40 7.44
CA ASN A 66 0.24 9.44 8.08
C ASN A 66 -0.04 9.08 9.55
N LYS A 67 -0.24 7.80 9.86
CA LYS A 67 -0.39 7.31 11.22
C LYS A 67 0.83 7.63 12.08
N ALA A 68 2.05 7.35 11.58
CA ALA A 68 3.28 7.69 12.30
C ALA A 68 3.44 9.20 12.50
N ALA A 69 3.04 10.03 11.52
CA ALA A 69 3.05 11.48 11.64
C ALA A 69 2.05 11.98 12.69
N ALA A 70 0.84 11.43 12.73
CA ALA A 70 -0.18 11.75 13.75
C ALA A 70 0.31 11.36 15.15
N GLU A 71 0.80 10.12 15.32
CA GLU A 71 1.34 9.62 16.59
C GLU A 71 2.52 10.47 17.09
N MET A 72 3.42 10.89 16.19
CA MET A 72 4.55 11.74 16.53
C MET A 72 4.08 13.13 17.01
N ARG A 73 3.05 13.71 16.37
CA ARG A 73 2.44 14.99 16.81
C ARG A 73 1.79 14.86 18.19
N GLU A 74 0.99 13.83 18.41
CA GLU A 74 0.33 13.57 19.69
C GLU A 74 1.34 13.42 20.83
N ARG A 75 2.38 12.60 20.61
CA ARG A 75 3.44 12.37 21.58
C ARG A 75 4.21 13.65 21.88
N ALA A 76 4.53 14.47 20.88
CA ALA A 76 5.19 15.75 21.08
C ALA A 76 4.29 16.73 21.85
N ALA A 77 3.00 16.77 21.54
CA ALA A 77 2.02 17.62 22.25
C ALA A 77 1.82 17.17 23.70
N ALA A 78 1.83 15.86 23.97
CA ALA A 78 1.76 15.32 25.32
C ALA A 78 3.00 15.68 26.17
N LEU A 79 4.21 15.73 25.57
CA LEU A 79 5.42 16.17 26.24
C LEU A 79 5.47 17.67 26.52
N LEU A 80 4.87 18.48 25.63
CA LEU A 80 4.89 19.94 25.68
C LEU A 80 3.50 20.55 25.46
N PRO A 81 2.56 20.41 26.40
CA PRO A 81 1.19 20.92 26.23
C PRO A 81 1.17 22.40 25.87
N GLY A 82 0.49 22.73 24.75
CA GLY A 82 0.30 24.10 24.27
C GLY A 82 1.54 24.78 23.66
N ARG A 83 2.68 24.06 23.53
CA ARG A 83 3.95 24.63 23.04
C ARG A 83 4.38 24.09 21.68
N THR A 84 3.57 23.28 21.02
CA THR A 84 3.89 22.63 19.74
C THR A 84 3.21 23.28 18.52
N ARG A 85 2.56 24.43 18.73
CA ARG A 85 1.88 25.17 17.64
C ARG A 85 2.90 25.57 16.57
N GLY A 86 2.60 25.26 15.29
CA GLY A 86 3.47 25.53 14.14
C GLY A 86 4.54 24.45 13.89
N LEU A 87 4.65 23.41 14.74
CA LEU A 87 5.51 22.26 14.46
C LEU A 87 5.06 21.54 13.19
N THR A 88 5.97 21.35 12.23
CA THR A 88 5.66 20.61 11.00
C THR A 88 6.04 19.15 11.17
N VAL A 89 5.04 18.26 11.27
CA VAL A 89 5.21 16.80 11.22
C VAL A 89 4.41 16.26 10.06
N SER A 90 5.04 15.59 9.11
CA SER A 90 4.41 15.21 7.84
C SER A 90 5.05 13.96 7.24
N THR A 91 4.38 13.35 6.26
CA THR A 91 5.05 12.43 5.33
C THR A 91 5.79 13.22 4.23
N PHE A 92 6.77 12.58 3.57
CA PHE A 92 7.46 13.20 2.43
C PHE A 92 6.48 13.64 1.34
N HIS A 93 5.53 12.79 0.96
CA HIS A 93 4.55 13.09 -0.09
C HIS A 93 3.61 14.24 0.30
N ALA A 94 3.12 14.27 1.53
CA ALA A 94 2.25 15.34 2.00
C ALA A 94 3.01 16.69 2.10
N LEU A 95 4.29 16.67 2.49
CA LEU A 95 5.13 17.86 2.42
C LEU A 95 5.30 18.34 0.97
N CYS A 96 5.63 17.43 0.06
CA CYS A 96 5.81 17.74 -1.36
C CYS A 96 4.55 18.29 -2.01
N ALA A 97 3.37 17.68 -1.71
CA ALA A 97 2.10 18.19 -2.21
C ALA A 97 1.85 19.65 -1.78
N ARG A 98 2.14 19.99 -0.51
CA ARG A 98 2.04 21.37 -0.02
C ARG A 98 3.04 22.32 -0.68
N LEU A 99 4.30 21.90 -0.81
CA LEU A 99 5.33 22.71 -1.46
C LEU A 99 5.00 22.95 -2.94
N LEU A 100 4.52 21.93 -3.65
CA LEU A 100 4.12 22.07 -5.05
C LEU A 100 2.90 22.98 -5.24
N ARG A 101 1.98 23.04 -4.28
CA ARG A 101 0.87 24.02 -4.35
C ARG A 101 1.38 25.44 -4.15
N ARG A 102 2.29 25.63 -3.19
CA ARG A 102 2.92 26.92 -2.92
C ARG A 102 3.79 27.43 -4.05
N TYR A 103 4.64 26.56 -4.60
CA TYR A 103 5.59 26.89 -5.66
C TYR A 103 5.14 26.29 -7.01
N ALA A 104 3.83 26.29 -7.27
CA ALA A 104 3.26 25.63 -8.45
C ALA A 104 3.85 26.17 -9.75
N GLU A 105 4.03 27.48 -9.85
CA GLU A 105 4.61 28.15 -11.02
C GLU A 105 6.03 27.65 -11.29
N SER A 106 6.88 27.57 -10.26
CA SER A 106 8.26 27.05 -10.38
C SER A 106 8.31 25.58 -10.77
N ALA A 107 7.24 24.81 -10.47
CA ALA A 107 7.08 23.43 -10.89
C ALA A 107 6.42 23.26 -12.26
N GLY A 108 5.96 24.36 -12.90
CA GLY A 108 5.18 24.32 -14.14
C GLY A 108 3.79 23.72 -13.97
N LEU A 109 3.21 23.87 -12.79
CA LEU A 109 1.89 23.36 -12.41
C LEU A 109 0.93 24.52 -12.14
N LYS A 110 -0.37 24.18 -12.09
CA LYS A 110 -1.38 25.03 -11.47
C LYS A 110 -1.58 24.59 -10.02
N PRO A 111 -1.91 25.49 -9.07
CA PRO A 111 -2.09 25.12 -7.67
C PRO A 111 -3.22 24.10 -7.42
N ASP A 112 -4.16 23.98 -8.37
CA ASP A 112 -5.35 23.13 -8.31
C ASP A 112 -5.16 21.74 -8.95
N TYR A 113 -3.94 21.29 -9.14
CA TYR A 113 -3.66 19.97 -9.71
C TYR A 113 -4.32 18.83 -8.90
N ALA A 114 -4.72 17.77 -9.60
CA ALA A 114 -5.21 16.54 -8.99
C ALA A 114 -4.06 15.54 -8.75
N ILE A 115 -4.18 14.69 -7.74
CA ILE A 115 -3.24 13.59 -7.49
C ILE A 115 -3.88 12.28 -7.95
N TYR A 116 -3.25 11.59 -8.90
CA TYR A 116 -3.73 10.34 -9.47
C TYR A 116 -3.26 9.13 -8.69
N ASP A 117 -4.21 8.28 -8.31
CA ASP A 117 -3.92 6.98 -7.71
C ASP A 117 -3.40 5.97 -8.75
N THR A 118 -2.93 4.80 -8.29
CA THR A 118 -2.39 3.74 -9.17
C THR A 118 -3.36 3.32 -10.28
N ALA A 119 -4.66 3.35 -10.04
CA ALA A 119 -5.62 2.93 -11.06
C ALA A 119 -5.87 4.02 -12.10
N ASP A 120 -5.83 5.30 -11.69
CA ASP A 120 -5.86 6.44 -12.58
C ASP A 120 -4.60 6.48 -13.45
N GLN A 121 -3.42 6.27 -12.84
CA GLN A 121 -2.13 6.14 -13.54
C GLN A 121 -2.17 5.03 -14.59
N LEU A 122 -2.67 3.83 -14.22
CA LEU A 122 -2.83 2.72 -15.16
C LEU A 122 -3.77 3.03 -16.32
N ALA A 123 -4.84 3.80 -16.08
CA ALA A 123 -5.74 4.24 -17.14
C ALA A 123 -5.03 5.17 -18.12
N VAL A 124 -4.21 6.11 -17.62
CA VAL A 124 -3.42 7.03 -18.45
C VAL A 124 -2.33 6.28 -19.21
N VAL A 125 -1.56 5.39 -18.54
CA VAL A 125 -0.51 4.58 -19.20
C VAL A 125 -1.11 3.69 -20.30
N LYS A 126 -2.25 3.04 -20.05
CA LYS A 126 -2.93 2.22 -21.06
C LYS A 126 -3.26 3.03 -22.32
N ARG A 127 -3.67 4.28 -22.16
CA ARG A 127 -3.92 5.18 -23.27
C ARG A 127 -2.62 5.62 -23.93
N ALA A 128 -1.61 6.00 -23.19
CA ALA A 128 -0.30 6.39 -23.71
C ALA A 128 0.36 5.27 -24.54
N VAL A 129 0.23 4.01 -24.10
CA VAL A 129 0.67 2.83 -24.87
C VAL A 129 -0.08 2.73 -26.21
N ALA A 130 -1.40 2.90 -26.20
CA ALA A 130 -2.22 2.86 -27.42
C ALA A 130 -1.90 4.05 -28.36
N ASP A 131 -1.77 5.26 -27.83
CA ASP A 131 -1.43 6.48 -28.58
C ASP A 131 -0.02 6.39 -29.21
N ALA A 132 0.89 5.64 -28.58
CA ALA A 132 2.21 5.31 -29.14
C ALA A 132 2.17 4.22 -30.22
N GLY A 133 0.97 3.73 -30.60
CA GLY A 133 0.78 2.66 -31.59
C GLY A 133 1.23 1.28 -31.12
N LEU A 134 1.28 1.05 -29.80
CA LEU A 134 1.74 -0.17 -29.19
C LEU A 134 0.57 -1.03 -28.69
N SER A 135 0.74 -2.37 -28.71
CA SER A 135 -0.25 -3.29 -28.17
C SER A 135 -0.06 -3.48 -26.65
N THR A 136 -1.15 -3.33 -25.90
CA THR A 136 -1.15 -3.56 -24.45
C THR A 136 -0.94 -5.04 -24.05
N SER A 137 -1.03 -5.97 -24.99
CA SER A 137 -0.66 -7.38 -24.77
C SER A 137 0.86 -7.58 -24.68
N ASN A 138 1.62 -6.81 -25.45
CA ASN A 138 3.08 -6.90 -25.48
C ASN A 138 3.73 -5.89 -24.49
N TRP A 139 3.04 -4.78 -24.26
CA TRP A 139 3.45 -3.72 -23.34
C TRP A 139 2.42 -3.60 -22.22
N ALA A 140 2.54 -4.48 -21.24
CA ALA A 140 1.61 -4.51 -20.11
C ALA A 140 1.64 -3.19 -19.35
N PRO A 141 0.51 -2.47 -19.20
CA PRO A 141 0.50 -1.14 -18.57
C PRO A 141 1.10 -1.10 -17.18
N ARG A 142 0.98 -2.19 -16.40
CA ARG A 142 1.60 -2.29 -15.06
C ARG A 142 3.12 -2.31 -15.12
N SER A 143 3.71 -3.05 -16.06
CA SER A 143 5.17 -3.10 -16.22
C SER A 143 5.71 -1.77 -16.71
N VAL A 144 5.03 -1.14 -17.68
CA VAL A 144 5.38 0.20 -18.17
C VAL A 144 5.30 1.24 -17.04
N LEU A 145 4.24 1.21 -16.23
CA LEU A 145 4.11 2.12 -15.09
C LEU A 145 5.23 1.91 -14.07
N SER A 146 5.61 0.66 -13.79
CA SER A 146 6.72 0.35 -12.88
C SER A 146 8.04 0.95 -13.36
N GLU A 147 8.34 0.87 -14.67
CA GLU A 147 9.55 1.48 -15.24
C GLU A 147 9.52 3.01 -15.14
N ILE A 148 8.37 3.65 -15.42
CA ILE A 148 8.20 5.10 -15.26
C ILE A 148 8.38 5.50 -13.80
N SER A 149 7.80 4.77 -12.86
CA SER A 149 7.94 5.03 -11.43
C SER A 149 9.41 4.92 -10.99
N ASN A 150 10.12 3.87 -11.41
CA ASN A 150 11.55 3.70 -11.13
C ASN A 150 12.37 4.89 -11.67
N ALA A 151 12.08 5.36 -12.88
CA ALA A 151 12.75 6.51 -13.46
C ALA A 151 12.51 7.79 -12.64
N LYS A 152 11.25 8.07 -12.25
CA LYS A 152 10.90 9.23 -11.42
C LYS A 152 11.59 9.18 -10.05
N ASN A 153 11.60 8.02 -9.42
CA ASN A 153 12.27 7.80 -8.12
C ASN A 153 13.79 7.99 -8.22
N ALA A 154 14.39 7.74 -9.40
CA ALA A 154 15.78 8.06 -9.74
C ALA A 154 15.97 9.52 -10.22
N LEU A 155 14.96 10.39 -10.09
CA LEU A 155 14.97 11.80 -10.52
C LEU A 155 15.13 12.00 -12.03
N LEU A 156 14.76 11.00 -12.85
CA LEU A 156 14.74 11.08 -14.31
C LEU A 156 13.33 11.42 -14.80
N ASP A 157 13.14 12.54 -15.45
CA ASP A 157 11.95 12.84 -16.24
C ASP A 157 11.99 12.12 -17.60
N ALA A 158 10.96 12.26 -18.42
CA ALA A 158 10.89 11.59 -19.72
C ALA A 158 12.10 11.91 -20.60
N SER A 159 12.59 13.16 -20.59
CA SER A 159 13.75 13.57 -21.38
C SER A 159 15.06 13.01 -20.82
N GLY A 160 15.23 12.98 -19.50
CA GLY A 160 16.38 12.37 -18.84
C GLY A 160 16.43 10.86 -19.05
N TYR A 161 15.27 10.21 -18.99
CA TYR A 161 15.16 8.78 -19.26
C TYR A 161 15.45 8.45 -20.73
N GLU A 162 14.96 9.25 -21.69
CA GLU A 162 15.26 9.11 -23.12
C GLU A 162 16.76 9.25 -23.39
N ALA A 163 17.41 10.23 -22.78
CA ALA A 163 18.86 10.45 -22.93
C ALA A 163 19.71 9.29 -22.37
N ALA A 164 19.20 8.60 -21.35
CA ALA A 164 19.85 7.44 -20.72
C ALA A 164 19.53 6.10 -21.42
N ALA A 165 18.53 6.07 -22.31
CA ALA A 165 18.01 4.84 -22.92
C ALA A 165 19.03 4.18 -23.88
N GLY A 166 19.56 3.01 -23.52
CA GLY A 166 20.57 2.28 -24.28
C GLY A 166 20.00 1.32 -25.32
N ASP A 167 18.83 0.71 -25.04
CA ASP A 167 18.26 -0.35 -25.86
C ASP A 167 16.89 -0.02 -26.45
N PHE A 168 16.35 -0.94 -27.25
CA PHE A 168 15.03 -0.78 -27.88
C PHE A 168 13.88 -0.71 -26.86
N TYR A 169 13.97 -1.51 -25.80
CA TYR A 169 12.94 -1.56 -24.76
C TYR A 169 12.87 -0.22 -24.05
N GLN A 170 14.00 0.29 -23.55
CA GLN A 170 14.10 1.58 -22.86
C GLN A 170 13.66 2.74 -23.75
N ARG A 171 14.05 2.79 -25.04
CA ARG A 171 13.59 3.81 -25.98
C ARG A 171 12.08 3.77 -26.21
N THR A 172 11.49 2.58 -26.20
CA THR A 172 10.04 2.46 -26.33
C THR A 172 9.33 2.95 -25.06
N ILE A 173 9.86 2.61 -23.88
CA ILE A 173 9.35 3.16 -22.60
C ILE A 173 9.48 4.69 -22.58
N ALA A 174 10.60 5.26 -23.02
CA ALA A 174 10.78 6.71 -23.08
C ALA A 174 9.68 7.42 -23.89
N ARG A 175 9.29 6.87 -25.04
CA ARG A 175 8.17 7.40 -25.85
C ARG A 175 6.83 7.35 -25.11
N VAL A 176 6.55 6.24 -24.42
CA VAL A 176 5.33 6.09 -23.62
C VAL A 176 5.37 7.02 -22.42
N TYR A 177 6.52 7.16 -21.78
CA TYR A 177 6.72 8.06 -20.64
C TYR A 177 6.46 9.54 -21.05
N ALA A 178 6.99 9.99 -22.17
CA ALA A 178 6.71 11.35 -22.69
C ALA A 178 5.21 11.55 -22.97
N ALA A 179 4.53 10.56 -23.54
CA ALA A 179 3.08 10.61 -23.76
C ALA A 179 2.29 10.63 -22.45
N TYR A 180 2.74 9.85 -21.46
CA TYR A 180 2.16 9.80 -20.11
C TYR A 180 2.28 11.15 -19.40
N GLU A 181 3.48 11.77 -19.35
CA GLU A 181 3.66 13.10 -18.76
C GLU A 181 2.81 14.16 -19.44
N LYS A 182 2.75 14.14 -20.78
CA LYS A 182 1.90 15.07 -21.54
C LYS A 182 0.43 14.92 -21.16
N ALA A 183 -0.05 13.68 -20.98
CA ALA A 183 -1.42 13.40 -20.56
C ALA A 183 -1.71 13.89 -19.14
N LEU A 184 -0.81 13.70 -18.20
CA LEU A 184 -0.92 14.24 -16.83
C LEU A 184 -1.00 15.76 -16.83
N ARG A 185 -0.09 16.43 -17.54
CA ARG A 185 -0.09 17.92 -17.64
C ARG A 185 -1.38 18.46 -18.25
N LYS A 186 -1.89 17.80 -19.30
CA LYS A 186 -3.16 18.17 -19.92
C LYS A 186 -4.34 18.05 -18.96
N ALA A 187 -4.33 17.02 -18.11
CA ALA A 187 -5.36 16.79 -17.10
C ALA A 187 -5.18 17.68 -15.84
N GLY A 188 -4.16 18.53 -15.80
CA GLY A 188 -3.81 19.25 -14.56
C GLY A 188 -3.59 18.31 -13.40
N ALA A 189 -2.88 17.19 -13.63
CA ALA A 189 -2.69 16.15 -12.63
C ALA A 189 -1.20 15.80 -12.48
N VAL A 190 -0.88 15.24 -11.32
CA VAL A 190 0.42 14.66 -10.97
C VAL A 190 0.19 13.25 -10.41
N ASP A 191 1.16 12.38 -10.49
CA ASP A 191 1.16 11.12 -9.76
C ASP A 191 1.98 11.21 -8.46
N PHE A 192 2.04 10.12 -7.70
CA PHE A 192 2.77 10.10 -6.43
C PHE A 192 4.26 10.36 -6.59
N ASP A 193 4.87 9.81 -7.65
CA ASP A 193 6.30 9.98 -7.91
C ASP A 193 6.60 11.41 -8.38
N ASP A 194 5.66 12.04 -9.10
CA ASP A 194 5.75 13.45 -9.49
C ASP A 194 5.81 14.39 -8.29
N LEU A 195 5.12 14.07 -7.20
CA LEU A 195 5.17 14.90 -5.98
C LEU A 195 6.62 15.10 -5.53
N LEU A 196 7.41 14.03 -5.52
CA LEU A 196 8.82 14.09 -5.15
C LEU A 196 9.67 14.71 -6.25
N LEU A 197 9.58 14.19 -7.48
CA LEU A 197 10.39 14.61 -8.61
C LEU A 197 10.25 16.11 -8.89
N LEU A 198 9.00 16.60 -8.99
CA LEU A 198 8.74 18.01 -9.32
C LEU A 198 9.10 18.95 -8.16
N THR A 199 8.93 18.52 -6.90
CA THR A 199 9.38 19.32 -5.75
C THR A 199 10.90 19.49 -5.76
N VAL A 200 11.65 18.39 -5.97
CA VAL A 200 13.11 18.46 -6.07
C VAL A 200 13.55 19.39 -7.22
N ARG A 201 12.89 19.28 -8.38
CA ARG A 201 13.18 20.14 -9.54
C ARG A 201 12.87 21.60 -9.28
N ALA A 202 11.71 21.90 -8.69
CA ALA A 202 11.32 23.26 -8.32
C ALA A 202 12.34 23.90 -7.36
N LEU A 203 12.69 23.19 -6.27
CA LEU A 203 13.67 23.69 -5.30
C LEU A 203 15.10 23.79 -5.85
N ARG A 204 15.47 23.03 -6.88
CA ARG A 204 16.75 23.19 -7.59
C ARG A 204 16.75 24.41 -8.50
N ALA A 205 15.65 24.65 -9.20
CA ALA A 205 15.53 25.75 -10.18
C ALA A 205 15.24 27.10 -9.52
N ASP A 206 14.42 27.12 -8.48
CA ASP A 206 13.98 28.32 -7.76
C ASP A 206 14.78 28.48 -6.46
N GLN A 207 15.79 29.37 -6.50
CA GLN A 207 16.62 29.67 -5.34
C GLN A 207 15.83 30.36 -4.23
N ALA A 208 14.88 31.23 -4.56
CA ALA A 208 14.10 31.97 -3.58
C ALA A 208 13.17 31.01 -2.79
N ALA A 209 12.50 30.09 -3.49
CA ALA A 209 11.69 29.05 -2.86
C ALA A 209 12.54 28.18 -1.93
N ARG A 210 13.75 27.79 -2.35
CA ARG A 210 14.67 27.02 -1.51
C ARG A 210 15.12 27.78 -0.29
N GLU A 211 15.54 29.04 -0.43
CA GLU A 211 15.96 29.90 0.69
C GLU A 211 14.84 30.12 1.70
N GLU A 212 13.60 30.28 1.25
CA GLU A 212 12.44 30.37 2.11
C GLU A 212 12.23 29.07 2.93
N CYS A 213 12.30 27.91 2.31
CA CYS A 213 12.25 26.63 3.01
C CYS A 213 13.37 26.49 4.06
N LEU A 214 14.60 26.88 3.73
CA LEU A 214 15.76 26.85 4.63
C LEU A 214 15.63 27.84 5.80
N ALA A 215 15.06 29.01 5.56
CA ALA A 215 14.78 30.00 6.61
C ALA A 215 13.68 29.51 7.57
N ARG A 216 12.69 28.82 7.04
CA ARG A 216 11.58 28.25 7.83
C ARG A 216 12.02 27.05 8.64
N TRP A 217 12.66 26.05 8.03
CA TRP A 217 13.02 24.79 8.67
C TRP A 217 14.52 24.68 8.91
N ARG A 218 14.93 25.09 10.09
CA ARG A 218 16.35 25.03 10.49
C ARG A 218 16.75 23.70 11.12
N TRP A 219 15.73 22.88 11.50
CA TRP A 219 15.89 21.59 12.16
C TRP A 219 15.11 20.54 11.40
N LEU A 220 15.83 19.60 10.78
CA LEU A 220 15.25 18.51 10.02
C LEU A 220 15.41 17.20 10.78
N MET A 221 14.31 16.45 10.91
CA MET A 221 14.30 15.10 11.49
C MET A 221 13.60 14.13 10.57
N ILE A 222 14.16 12.92 10.38
CA ILE A 222 13.60 11.92 9.49
C ILE A 222 13.56 10.58 10.22
N ASP A 223 12.37 9.98 10.31
CA ASP A 223 12.18 8.62 10.80
C ASP A 223 12.22 7.61 9.63
N GLU A 224 12.52 6.34 9.94
CA GLU A 224 12.61 5.22 9.00
C GLU A 224 13.49 5.53 7.76
N TYR A 225 14.63 6.20 7.99
CA TYR A 225 15.49 6.74 6.92
C TYR A 225 16.00 5.68 5.94
N GLN A 226 16.10 4.41 6.33
CA GLN A 226 16.49 3.28 5.47
C GLN A 226 15.52 2.99 4.33
N ASP A 227 14.31 3.54 4.38
CA ASP A 227 13.28 3.35 3.34
C ASP A 227 13.22 4.53 2.35
N THR A 228 14.14 5.48 2.45
CA THR A 228 14.18 6.64 1.54
C THR A 228 14.71 6.25 0.16
N ASN A 229 14.07 6.82 -0.89
CA ASN A 229 14.57 6.74 -2.26
C ASN A 229 15.47 7.93 -2.61
N ALA A 230 16.06 7.93 -3.82
CA ALA A 230 16.95 9.00 -4.26
C ALA A 230 16.28 10.39 -4.28
N ALA A 231 14.99 10.47 -4.61
CA ALA A 231 14.27 11.75 -4.62
C ALA A 231 14.06 12.30 -3.21
N GLN A 232 13.72 11.44 -2.23
CA GLN A 232 13.57 11.80 -0.82
C GLN A 232 14.91 12.18 -0.19
N PHE A 233 15.97 11.45 -0.52
CA PHE A 233 17.34 11.80 -0.11
C PHE A 233 17.73 13.19 -0.61
N GLU A 234 17.53 13.46 -1.90
CA GLU A 234 17.89 14.75 -2.49
C GLU A 234 17.02 15.89 -1.93
N LEU A 235 15.73 15.64 -1.67
CA LEU A 235 14.86 16.59 -0.99
C LEU A 235 15.41 16.94 0.40
N ALA A 236 15.78 15.94 1.20
CA ALA A 236 16.37 16.16 2.51
C ALA A 236 17.66 16.98 2.42
N ARG A 237 18.52 16.69 1.42
CA ARG A 237 19.75 17.43 1.15
C ARG A 237 19.47 18.89 0.81
N LEU A 238 18.47 19.18 -0.04
CA LEU A 238 18.07 20.54 -0.40
C LEU A 238 17.51 21.33 0.78
N LEU A 239 16.72 20.67 1.65
CA LEU A 239 16.09 21.29 2.82
C LEU A 239 17.06 21.51 3.99
N CYS A 240 18.31 21.03 3.93
CA CYS A 240 19.32 21.28 4.96
C CYS A 240 20.62 21.89 4.42
N ALA A 241 20.66 22.31 3.14
CA ALA A 241 21.82 22.93 2.49
C ALA A 241 22.02 24.39 2.95
N SER A 242 22.41 24.60 4.21
CA SER A 242 22.74 25.91 4.77
C SER A 242 24.23 26.24 4.64
N SER A 243 24.62 27.50 4.94
CA SER A 243 26.03 27.95 4.94
C SER A 243 26.89 27.38 6.08
N GLY A 244 26.30 26.57 6.97
CA GLY A 244 26.94 25.89 8.09
C GLY A 244 26.63 24.41 8.17
N PRO A 245 27.08 23.68 9.21
CA PRO A 245 26.71 22.29 9.41
C PRO A 245 25.19 22.14 9.52
N PRO A 246 24.58 21.26 8.71
CA PRO A 246 23.13 21.11 8.71
C PRO A 246 22.65 20.47 10.01
N ASN A 247 21.58 21.01 10.59
CA ASN A 247 20.92 20.40 11.76
C ASN A 247 19.92 19.33 11.28
N ILE A 248 20.47 18.22 10.83
CA ILE A 248 19.69 17.06 10.40
C ILE A 248 19.91 15.89 11.36
N MET A 249 18.82 15.26 11.80
CA MET A 249 18.86 13.97 12.48
C MET A 249 18.06 12.95 11.68
N VAL A 250 18.69 11.84 11.34
CA VAL A 250 17.99 10.71 10.74
C VAL A 250 18.01 9.53 11.69
N VAL A 251 16.90 8.82 11.77
CA VAL A 251 16.75 7.60 12.57
C VAL A 251 16.32 6.48 11.65
N GLY A 252 16.96 5.33 11.78
CA GLY A 252 16.60 4.20 10.94
C GLY A 252 17.32 2.91 11.34
N ASP A 253 16.90 1.84 10.68
CA ASP A 253 17.46 0.51 10.83
C ASP A 253 17.74 -0.10 9.44
N PRO A 254 19.00 -0.20 9.00
CA PRO A 254 19.32 -0.86 7.73
C PRO A 254 18.75 -2.27 7.62
N ASP A 255 18.68 -3.00 8.75
CA ASP A 255 18.15 -4.36 8.81
C ASP A 255 16.60 -4.41 8.66
N GLN A 256 15.91 -3.26 8.60
CA GLN A 256 14.47 -3.14 8.35
C GLN A 256 14.15 -2.45 7.00
N SER A 257 15.13 -2.33 6.09
CA SER A 257 14.90 -1.83 4.73
C SER A 257 14.24 -2.92 3.87
N ILE A 258 12.93 -2.78 3.62
CA ILE A 258 12.08 -3.76 2.95
C ILE A 258 11.23 -3.17 1.80
N TYR A 259 11.56 -1.98 1.33
CA TYR A 259 10.85 -1.27 0.27
C TYR A 259 11.72 -0.98 -0.95
N GLY A 260 12.76 -1.81 -1.22
CA GLY A 260 13.59 -1.72 -2.42
C GLY A 260 12.76 -1.80 -3.70
N TRP A 261 11.71 -2.63 -3.72
CA TRP A 261 10.77 -2.72 -4.83
C TRP A 261 9.93 -1.44 -5.08
N ARG A 262 9.92 -0.49 -4.13
CA ARG A 262 9.37 0.88 -4.25
C ARG A 262 10.44 1.93 -4.51
N GLY A 263 11.66 1.52 -4.83
CA GLY A 263 12.78 2.41 -5.08
C GLY A 263 13.52 2.89 -3.83
N ALA A 264 13.25 2.33 -2.64
CA ALA A 264 14.06 2.61 -1.46
C ALA A 264 15.52 2.17 -1.70
N ASP A 265 16.46 3.02 -1.29
CA ASP A 265 17.89 2.76 -1.43
C ASP A 265 18.57 2.72 -0.05
N ILE A 266 18.92 1.53 0.38
CA ILE A 266 19.60 1.29 1.64
C ILE A 266 20.95 2.05 1.73
N THR A 267 21.57 2.39 0.61
CA THR A 267 22.85 3.13 0.60
C THR A 267 22.71 4.52 1.26
N ASN A 268 21.52 5.12 1.21
CA ASN A 268 21.24 6.41 1.86
C ASN A 268 21.58 6.40 3.37
N ILE A 269 21.23 5.32 4.08
CA ILE A 269 21.57 5.20 5.51
C ILE A 269 22.98 4.64 5.74
N LEU A 270 23.45 3.74 4.85
CA LEU A 270 24.79 3.16 4.97
C LEU A 270 25.88 4.21 4.74
N GLU A 271 25.67 5.13 3.80
CA GLU A 271 26.64 6.16 3.37
C GLU A 271 26.30 7.57 3.91
N PHE A 272 25.44 7.67 4.93
CA PHE A 272 25.02 8.96 5.49
C PHE A 272 26.20 9.86 5.88
N GLU A 273 27.26 9.29 6.47
CA GLU A 273 28.46 10.03 6.88
C GLU A 273 29.25 10.61 5.71
N GLN A 274 29.15 10.01 4.54
CA GLN A 274 29.76 10.54 3.30
C GLN A 274 28.92 11.70 2.75
N ALA A 275 27.60 11.58 2.80
CA ALA A 275 26.67 12.60 2.34
C ALA A 275 26.63 13.82 3.27
N PHE A 276 26.84 13.60 4.58
CA PHE A 276 26.85 14.64 5.63
C PHE A 276 28.13 14.57 6.44
N PRO A 277 29.22 15.17 5.96
CA PRO A 277 30.52 15.14 6.64
C PRO A 277 30.43 15.68 8.08
N GLY A 278 31.09 15.01 9.00
CA GLY A 278 31.05 15.34 10.44
C GLY A 278 29.83 14.79 11.19
N ALA A 279 29.05 13.93 10.54
CA ALA A 279 27.91 13.26 11.18
C ALA A 279 28.34 12.45 12.40
N ARG A 280 27.55 12.55 13.46
CA ARG A 280 27.71 11.70 14.66
C ARG A 280 26.81 10.49 14.54
N VAL A 281 27.39 9.29 14.67
CA VAL A 281 26.64 8.03 14.67
C VAL A 281 26.37 7.60 16.12
N ILE A 282 25.10 7.36 16.44
CA ILE A 282 24.66 6.88 17.75
C ILE A 282 23.87 5.60 17.55
N THR A 283 24.24 4.52 18.25
CA THR A 283 23.63 3.20 18.05
C THR A 283 22.74 2.83 19.23
N LEU A 284 21.44 2.61 18.97
CA LEU A 284 20.47 2.12 19.95
C LEU A 284 20.34 0.60 19.84
N GLY A 285 21.00 -0.13 20.76
CA GLY A 285 21.05 -1.59 20.71
C GLY A 285 20.04 -2.29 21.64
N GLU A 286 19.55 -1.62 22.68
CA GLU A 286 18.61 -2.19 23.63
C GLU A 286 17.20 -2.31 23.02
N ASN A 287 16.66 -3.52 23.05
CA ASN A 287 15.30 -3.82 22.59
C ASN A 287 14.37 -3.93 23.80
N PHE A 288 13.33 -3.09 23.82
CA PHE A 288 12.31 -3.06 24.90
C PHE A 288 11.03 -3.84 24.55
N ARG A 289 10.98 -4.45 23.35
CA ARG A 289 9.79 -5.10 22.81
C ARG A 289 9.81 -6.61 23.03
N SER A 290 10.79 -7.29 22.48
CA SER A 290 10.83 -8.74 22.33
C SER A 290 11.61 -9.41 23.47
N THR A 291 11.26 -10.66 23.77
CA THR A 291 12.01 -11.52 24.68
C THR A 291 13.34 -11.98 24.06
N ALA A 292 14.27 -12.43 24.91
CA ALA A 292 15.61 -12.83 24.49
C ALA A 292 15.65 -13.96 23.42
N PRO A 293 14.82 -15.03 23.48
CA PRO A 293 14.81 -16.05 22.44
C PRO A 293 14.39 -15.53 21.06
N ILE A 294 13.35 -14.69 20.98
CA ILE A 294 12.88 -14.08 19.75
C ILE A 294 13.98 -13.20 19.15
N LEU A 295 14.60 -12.37 19.98
CA LEU A 295 15.66 -11.48 19.53
C LEU A 295 16.91 -12.25 19.09
N GLY A 296 17.25 -13.35 19.78
CA GLY A 296 18.37 -14.22 19.43
C GLY A 296 18.21 -14.90 18.08
N VAL A 297 16.99 -15.37 17.77
CA VAL A 297 16.65 -15.96 16.46
C VAL A 297 16.73 -14.90 15.36
N ALA A 298 16.17 -13.71 15.60
CA ALA A 298 16.17 -12.64 14.62
C ALA A 298 17.59 -12.11 14.34
N ASP A 299 18.42 -11.95 15.40
CA ASP A 299 19.80 -11.47 15.28
C ASP A 299 20.69 -12.48 14.53
N ALA A 300 20.51 -13.79 14.78
CA ALA A 300 21.24 -14.83 14.05
C ALA A 300 20.88 -14.82 12.55
N LEU A 301 19.59 -14.73 12.23
CA LEU A 301 19.13 -14.64 10.86
C LEU A 301 19.75 -13.45 10.13
N ILE A 302 19.64 -12.25 10.68
CA ILE A 302 20.01 -11.02 9.97
C ILE A 302 21.52 -10.84 9.83
N LYS A 303 22.32 -11.48 10.66
CA LYS A 303 23.80 -11.48 10.56
C LYS A 303 24.34 -12.10 9.29
N ASN A 304 23.54 -12.89 8.57
CA ASN A 304 23.91 -13.44 7.28
C ASN A 304 23.88 -12.42 6.14
N ASN A 305 23.28 -11.23 6.34
CA ASN A 305 23.36 -10.14 5.39
C ASN A 305 24.70 -9.41 5.48
N GLN A 306 25.22 -8.97 4.32
CA GLN A 306 26.49 -8.24 4.23
C GLN A 306 26.26 -6.71 4.25
N LYS A 307 25.22 -6.23 3.55
CA LYS A 307 24.89 -4.79 3.50
C LYS A 307 24.15 -4.34 4.74
N ARG A 308 24.90 -4.06 5.80
CA ARG A 308 24.35 -3.62 7.09
C ARG A 308 25.31 -2.71 7.85
N LYS A 309 24.81 -2.01 8.88
CA LYS A 309 25.63 -1.37 9.91
C LYS A 309 25.54 -2.22 11.18
N ASP A 310 26.68 -2.61 11.71
CA ASP A 310 26.73 -3.39 12.95
C ASP A 310 26.12 -2.63 14.12
N LYS A 311 25.27 -3.33 14.85
CA LYS A 311 24.66 -2.85 16.08
C LYS A 311 24.47 -4.01 17.03
N PRO A 312 24.73 -3.81 18.34
CA PRO A 312 24.36 -4.82 19.34
C PRO A 312 22.83 -4.92 19.37
N LEU A 313 22.29 -6.14 19.42
CA LEU A 313 20.89 -6.39 19.69
C LEU A 313 20.81 -7.19 21.00
N TYR A 314 20.27 -6.57 22.06
CA TYR A 314 20.08 -7.21 23.34
C TYR A 314 18.81 -6.69 24.01
N THR A 315 18.30 -7.45 24.97
CA THR A 315 17.14 -7.04 25.77
C THR A 315 17.41 -7.31 27.25
N THR A 316 16.85 -6.45 28.08
CA THR A 316 16.81 -6.62 29.53
C THR A 316 15.53 -7.27 30.01
N ARG A 317 14.60 -7.62 29.11
CA ARG A 317 13.38 -8.36 29.43
C ARG A 317 13.76 -9.78 29.88
N GLU A 318 13.43 -10.13 31.10
CA GLU A 318 13.65 -11.46 31.66
C GLU A 318 12.61 -12.46 31.07
N GLY A 319 13.02 -13.76 31.02
CA GLY A 319 12.16 -14.84 30.55
C GLY A 319 12.02 -14.93 29.03
N GLY A 320 10.93 -15.52 28.58
CA GLY A 320 10.61 -15.80 27.20
C GLY A 320 10.77 -17.27 26.84
N GLU A 321 9.79 -17.79 26.11
CA GLU A 321 9.84 -19.15 25.57
C GLU A 321 10.61 -19.19 24.25
N LYS A 322 11.12 -20.38 23.93
CA LYS A 322 11.81 -20.60 22.65
C LYS A 322 10.82 -20.40 21.50
N VAL A 323 11.34 -19.97 20.37
CA VAL A 323 10.59 -19.85 19.12
C VAL A 323 10.17 -21.23 18.66
N GLU A 324 8.89 -21.42 18.39
CA GLU A 324 8.35 -22.67 17.88
C GLU A 324 8.51 -22.73 16.36
N VAL A 325 9.12 -23.77 15.84
CA VAL A 325 9.26 -24.05 14.40
C VAL A 325 8.53 -25.36 14.11
N VAL A 326 7.48 -25.30 13.31
CA VAL A 326 6.64 -26.47 13.02
C VAL A 326 6.59 -26.75 11.52
N THR A 327 7.02 -27.98 11.15
CA THR A 327 6.83 -28.49 9.79
C THR A 327 5.51 -29.24 9.71
N CYS A 328 4.63 -28.75 8.85
CA CYS A 328 3.29 -29.27 8.65
C CYS A 328 3.21 -30.15 7.39
N ARG A 329 2.23 -31.05 7.34
CA ARG A 329 2.02 -31.93 6.18
C ARG A 329 1.63 -31.13 4.94
N ASP A 330 0.64 -30.28 5.04
CA ASP A 330 0.09 -29.46 3.97
C ASP A 330 -0.44 -28.12 4.52
N GLU A 331 -0.93 -27.26 3.64
CA GLU A 331 -1.43 -25.92 3.98
C GLU A 331 -2.64 -25.93 4.90
N ARG A 332 -3.50 -26.95 4.85
CA ARG A 332 -4.67 -27.07 5.74
C ARG A 332 -4.23 -27.46 7.14
N HIS A 333 -3.34 -28.43 7.22
CA HIS A 333 -2.75 -28.82 8.49
C HIS A 333 -1.96 -27.68 9.13
N GLU A 334 -1.23 -26.87 8.33
CA GLU A 334 -0.59 -25.65 8.81
C GLU A 334 -1.60 -24.69 9.44
N ALA A 335 -2.71 -24.43 8.75
CA ALA A 335 -3.76 -23.54 9.25
C ALA A 335 -4.43 -24.06 10.53
N GLU A 336 -4.64 -25.38 10.66
CA GLU A 336 -5.16 -26.03 11.88
C GLU A 336 -4.17 -25.89 13.06
N VAL A 337 -2.87 -26.10 12.80
CA VAL A 337 -1.81 -25.94 13.82
C VAL A 337 -1.80 -24.51 14.32
N VAL A 338 -1.80 -23.53 13.42
CA VAL A 338 -1.81 -22.11 13.78
C VAL A 338 -3.08 -21.73 14.53
N SER A 339 -4.26 -22.20 14.08
CA SER A 339 -5.52 -21.91 14.75
C SER A 339 -5.56 -22.46 16.18
N ARG A 340 -5.06 -23.68 16.39
CA ARG A 340 -4.92 -24.30 17.72
C ARG A 340 -3.93 -23.52 18.57
N TRP A 341 -2.78 -23.17 18.03
CA TRP A 341 -1.76 -22.40 18.73
C TRP A 341 -2.30 -21.05 19.22
N LEU A 342 -3.09 -20.34 18.39
CA LEU A 342 -3.74 -19.09 18.79
C LEU A 342 -4.76 -19.29 19.92
N ALA A 343 -5.53 -20.39 19.88
CA ALA A 343 -6.47 -20.72 20.96
C ALA A 343 -5.74 -20.99 22.29
N GLU A 344 -4.63 -21.74 22.26
CA GLU A 344 -3.79 -21.97 23.44
C GLU A 344 -3.25 -20.65 24.03
N ARG A 345 -2.80 -19.71 23.18
CA ARG A 345 -2.36 -18.37 23.64
C ARG A 345 -3.51 -17.57 24.25
N ARG A 346 -4.73 -17.75 23.71
CA ARG A 346 -5.94 -17.17 24.30
C ARG A 346 -6.20 -17.71 25.70
N ASP A 347 -6.05 -19.02 25.89
CA ASP A 347 -6.23 -19.69 27.18
C ASP A 347 -5.16 -19.28 28.19
N GLU A 348 -3.95 -18.93 27.72
CA GLU A 348 -2.87 -18.33 28.54
C GLU A 348 -3.18 -16.86 28.93
N GLY A 349 -4.23 -16.25 28.39
CA GLY A 349 -4.67 -14.90 28.77
C GLY A 349 -4.39 -13.79 27.78
N LEU A 350 -3.78 -14.06 26.61
CA LEU A 350 -3.61 -13.05 25.58
C LEU A 350 -4.96 -12.70 24.94
N GLY A 351 -5.16 -11.41 24.64
CA GLY A 351 -6.32 -10.96 23.86
C GLY A 351 -6.19 -11.33 22.39
N TRP A 352 -7.30 -11.60 21.69
CA TRP A 352 -7.26 -11.82 20.24
C TRP A 352 -6.62 -10.65 19.48
N LYS A 353 -6.83 -9.42 19.94
CA LYS A 353 -6.22 -8.20 19.37
C LYS A 353 -4.69 -8.15 19.49
N ASP A 354 -4.14 -8.91 20.44
CA ASP A 354 -2.71 -8.95 20.72
C ASP A 354 -2.02 -10.08 19.93
N MET A 355 -2.74 -10.72 18.99
CA MET A 355 -2.25 -11.82 18.16
C MET A 355 -2.34 -11.51 16.67
N ALA A 356 -1.35 -11.98 15.92
CA ALA A 356 -1.34 -11.81 14.46
C ALA A 356 -0.81 -13.04 13.72
N VAL A 357 -1.27 -13.21 12.47
CA VAL A 357 -0.74 -14.18 11.52
C VAL A 357 -0.15 -13.43 10.33
N PHE A 358 1.13 -13.67 10.07
CA PHE A 358 1.87 -13.04 8.98
C PHE A 358 2.16 -14.01 7.86
N TYR A 359 2.03 -13.52 6.63
CA TYR A 359 2.36 -14.27 5.43
C TYR A 359 3.06 -13.37 4.40
N ARG A 360 3.80 -13.99 3.47
CA ARG A 360 4.51 -13.27 2.41
C ARG A 360 3.58 -12.84 1.28
N VAL A 361 2.62 -13.66 0.93
CA VAL A 361 1.67 -13.44 -0.18
C VAL A 361 0.23 -13.59 0.28
N ASN A 362 -0.66 -12.73 -0.22
CA ASN A 362 -2.08 -12.72 0.17
C ASN A 362 -2.85 -14.02 -0.14
N SER A 363 -2.35 -14.84 -1.08
CA SER A 363 -3.01 -16.12 -1.39
C SER A 363 -3.05 -17.11 -0.23
N LEU A 364 -2.14 -16.96 0.75
CA LEU A 364 -2.09 -17.81 1.94
C LEU A 364 -3.21 -17.47 2.95
N SER A 365 -3.80 -16.28 2.90
CA SER A 365 -4.82 -15.87 3.85
C SER A 365 -6.07 -16.75 3.79
N ARG A 366 -6.47 -17.20 2.59
CA ARG A 366 -7.74 -17.92 2.40
C ARG A 366 -7.86 -19.20 3.23
N VAL A 367 -6.84 -20.05 3.20
CA VAL A 367 -6.83 -21.31 3.96
C VAL A 367 -6.84 -21.01 5.46
N MET A 368 -6.12 -19.96 5.88
CA MET A 368 -6.11 -19.48 7.27
C MET A 368 -7.48 -18.94 7.71
N GLU A 369 -8.15 -18.16 6.86
CA GLU A 369 -9.50 -17.65 7.09
C GLU A 369 -10.50 -18.79 7.30
N ASP A 370 -10.44 -19.82 6.45
CA ASP A 370 -11.32 -20.98 6.55
C ASP A 370 -11.11 -21.75 7.87
N ALA A 371 -9.85 -21.93 8.30
CA ALA A 371 -9.54 -22.60 9.57
C ALA A 371 -9.97 -21.78 10.78
N LEU A 372 -9.72 -20.47 10.81
CA LEU A 372 -10.14 -19.60 11.92
C LEU A 372 -11.66 -19.51 12.02
N ARG A 373 -12.37 -19.48 10.88
CA ARG A 373 -13.85 -19.50 10.85
C ARG A 373 -14.39 -20.81 11.39
N ALA A 374 -13.78 -21.94 10.99
CA ALA A 374 -14.17 -23.26 11.49
C ALA A 374 -13.95 -23.40 13.01
N ALA A 375 -12.90 -22.79 13.54
CA ALA A 375 -12.59 -22.75 14.97
C ALA A 375 -13.41 -21.70 15.76
N GLY A 376 -14.21 -20.86 15.11
CA GLY A 376 -14.93 -19.75 15.76
C GLY A 376 -14.02 -18.64 16.28
N THR A 377 -12.78 -18.56 15.81
CA THR A 377 -11.81 -17.53 16.21
C THR A 377 -12.09 -16.23 15.44
N PRO A 378 -12.33 -15.11 16.12
CA PRO A 378 -12.54 -13.84 15.45
C PRO A 378 -11.24 -13.36 14.78
N TYR A 379 -11.33 -12.96 13.50
CA TYR A 379 -10.19 -12.45 12.75
C TYR A 379 -10.55 -11.23 11.92
N THR A 380 -9.56 -10.42 11.61
CA THR A 380 -9.63 -9.32 10.65
C THR A 380 -8.47 -9.41 9.68
N ILE A 381 -8.70 -9.00 8.43
CA ILE A 381 -7.64 -8.95 7.43
C ILE A 381 -7.24 -7.49 7.25
N ALA A 382 -5.98 -7.19 7.52
CA ALA A 382 -5.42 -5.88 7.27
C ALA A 382 -5.32 -5.62 5.76
N ARG A 383 -6.32 -4.93 5.22
CA ARG A 383 -6.38 -4.48 3.83
C ARG A 383 -6.58 -2.97 3.82
N GLY A 384 -5.49 -2.21 3.94
CA GLY A 384 -5.52 -0.79 4.21
C GLY A 384 -6.19 0.07 3.16
N THR A 385 -5.89 -0.11 1.88
CA THR A 385 -6.44 0.71 0.79
C THR A 385 -7.76 0.16 0.23
N ALA A 386 -8.23 -1.00 0.73
CA ALA A 386 -9.39 -1.68 0.17
C ALA A 386 -10.67 -0.83 0.18
N PHE A 387 -10.86 0.04 1.17
CA PHE A 387 -12.03 0.92 1.26
C PHE A 387 -12.09 1.91 0.11
N TYR A 388 -11.05 2.72 -0.08
CA TYR A 388 -10.99 3.73 -1.14
C TYR A 388 -10.87 3.14 -2.55
N HIS A 389 -10.49 1.86 -2.68
CA HIS A 389 -10.45 1.15 -3.95
C HIS A 389 -11.78 0.47 -4.33
N ARG A 390 -12.78 0.45 -3.46
CA ARG A 390 -14.11 -0.07 -3.76
C ARG A 390 -14.77 0.73 -4.87
N GLU A 391 -15.52 0.06 -5.73
CA GLU A 391 -16.08 0.65 -6.95
C GLU A 391 -16.96 1.87 -6.65
N GLU A 392 -17.87 1.74 -5.68
CA GLU A 392 -18.80 2.78 -5.23
C GLU A 392 -18.08 4.00 -4.65
N ILE A 393 -17.02 3.78 -3.88
CA ILE A 393 -16.21 4.84 -3.27
C ILE A 393 -15.42 5.59 -4.35
N ARG A 394 -14.79 4.84 -5.27
CA ARG A 394 -14.06 5.45 -6.41
C ARG A 394 -14.97 6.26 -7.32
N ASP A 395 -16.23 5.84 -7.48
CA ASP A 395 -17.19 6.60 -8.26
C ASP A 395 -17.57 7.91 -7.53
N ALA A 396 -17.80 7.87 -6.23
CA ALA A 396 -18.08 9.06 -5.43
C ALA A 396 -16.87 10.03 -5.42
N LEU A 397 -15.66 9.51 -5.17
CA LEU A 397 -14.43 10.31 -5.21
C LEU A 397 -14.17 10.92 -6.59
N ALA A 398 -14.51 10.22 -7.68
CA ALA A 398 -14.35 10.78 -9.03
C ALA A 398 -15.26 11.99 -9.27
N TYR A 399 -16.48 12.02 -8.71
CA TYR A 399 -17.31 13.22 -8.70
C TYR A 399 -16.65 14.38 -7.93
N LEU A 400 -16.16 14.10 -6.75
CA LEU A 400 -15.49 15.10 -5.91
C LEU A 400 -14.20 15.63 -6.59
N ARG A 401 -13.45 14.78 -7.25
CA ARG A 401 -12.25 15.18 -8.03
C ARG A 401 -12.59 16.11 -9.19
N VAL A 402 -13.67 15.83 -9.94
CA VAL A 402 -14.13 16.71 -11.02
C VAL A 402 -14.57 18.07 -10.47
N LEU A 403 -15.14 18.11 -9.26
CA LEU A 403 -15.47 19.39 -8.59
C LEU A 403 -14.21 20.17 -8.21
N ALA A 404 -13.20 19.48 -7.68
CA ALA A 404 -11.94 20.09 -7.28
C ALA A 404 -11.08 20.51 -8.47
N ASN A 405 -11.07 19.70 -9.55
CA ASN A 405 -10.35 19.94 -10.81
C ASN A 405 -11.21 19.56 -12.02
N PRO A 406 -11.86 20.51 -12.71
CA PRO A 406 -12.66 20.23 -13.90
C PRO A 406 -11.87 19.71 -15.10
N ALA A 407 -10.56 19.86 -15.10
CA ALA A 407 -9.69 19.32 -16.17
C ALA A 407 -9.34 17.84 -15.95
N ASP A 408 -9.78 17.22 -14.85
CA ASP A 408 -9.57 15.79 -14.59
C ASP A 408 -10.44 14.92 -15.51
N ASP A 409 -9.95 14.72 -16.72
CA ASP A 409 -10.59 13.91 -17.75
C ASP A 409 -10.74 12.44 -17.36
N VAL A 410 -9.86 11.90 -16.49
CA VAL A 410 -9.92 10.50 -16.05
C VAL A 410 -11.13 10.29 -15.15
N SER A 411 -11.28 11.13 -14.13
CA SER A 411 -12.43 11.10 -13.23
C SER A 411 -13.72 11.40 -13.98
N LEU A 412 -13.71 12.36 -14.93
CA LEU A 412 -14.88 12.70 -15.71
C LEU A 412 -15.37 11.54 -16.59
N ARG A 413 -14.49 10.84 -17.28
CA ARG A 413 -14.82 9.63 -18.05
C ARG A 413 -15.45 8.55 -17.20
N ARG A 414 -15.01 8.42 -15.98
CA ARG A 414 -15.54 7.44 -15.04
C ARG A 414 -16.99 7.72 -14.69
N ILE A 415 -17.36 8.98 -14.47
CA ILE A 415 -18.67 9.38 -13.91
C ILE A 415 -19.68 9.86 -14.93
N VAL A 416 -19.28 10.29 -16.12
CA VAL A 416 -20.18 10.95 -17.10
C VAL A 416 -21.41 10.11 -17.45
N ASN A 417 -21.28 8.77 -17.46
CA ASN A 417 -22.38 7.84 -17.69
C ASN A 417 -22.58 6.86 -16.51
N LYS A 418 -22.20 7.24 -15.33
CA LYS A 418 -22.37 6.44 -14.12
C LYS A 418 -22.94 7.32 -12.98
N PRO A 419 -24.18 7.10 -12.58
CA PRO A 419 -25.19 6.14 -13.09
C PRO A 419 -25.51 6.31 -14.57
N ALA A 420 -26.07 5.28 -15.19
CA ALA A 420 -26.36 5.28 -16.61
C ALA A 420 -27.30 6.45 -17.01
N ARG A 421 -26.80 7.36 -17.85
CA ARG A 421 -27.52 8.55 -18.33
C ARG A 421 -27.98 8.42 -19.79
N GLY A 422 -27.77 7.25 -20.41
CA GLY A 422 -28.11 7.01 -21.80
C GLY A 422 -27.08 7.58 -22.79
N LEU A 423 -25.86 7.87 -22.33
CA LEU A 423 -24.76 8.29 -23.20
C LEU A 423 -24.09 7.07 -23.82
N GLY A 424 -24.26 6.88 -25.12
CA GLY A 424 -23.65 5.79 -25.86
C GLY A 424 -22.14 6.02 -26.09
N LYS A 425 -21.40 4.94 -26.33
CA LYS A 425 -19.95 5.00 -26.63
C LYS A 425 -19.66 5.93 -27.85
N ALA A 426 -20.49 5.93 -28.87
CA ALA A 426 -20.32 6.80 -30.05
C ALA A 426 -20.42 8.28 -29.67
N SER A 427 -21.42 8.67 -28.83
CA SER A 427 -21.58 10.05 -28.38
C SER A 427 -20.41 10.52 -27.56
N LEU A 428 -19.87 9.67 -26.64
CA LEU A 428 -18.69 9.98 -25.85
C LEU A 428 -17.43 10.07 -26.71
N ALA A 429 -17.26 9.18 -27.69
CA ALA A 429 -16.12 9.23 -28.62
C ALA A 429 -16.10 10.54 -29.43
N ARG A 430 -17.28 11.10 -29.80
CA ARG A 430 -17.35 12.41 -30.45
C ARG A 430 -16.94 13.56 -29.54
N VAL A 431 -17.33 13.53 -28.26
CA VAL A 431 -16.90 14.53 -27.28
C VAL A 431 -15.38 14.43 -27.09
N GLU A 432 -14.84 13.22 -26.99
CA GLU A 432 -13.38 13.00 -26.86
C GLU A 432 -12.61 13.49 -28.10
N ALA A 433 -13.15 13.25 -29.30
CA ALA A 433 -12.57 13.75 -30.54
C ALA A 433 -12.53 15.28 -30.55
N LEU A 434 -13.63 15.94 -30.17
CA LEU A 434 -13.72 17.40 -30.03
C LEU A 434 -12.71 17.94 -29.01
N ALA A 435 -12.61 17.30 -27.83
CA ALA A 435 -11.64 17.67 -26.80
C ALA A 435 -10.19 17.58 -27.29
N SER A 436 -9.90 16.54 -28.08
CA SER A 436 -8.58 16.34 -28.68
C SER A 436 -8.30 17.32 -29.81
N GLU A 437 -9.28 17.57 -30.71
CA GLU A 437 -9.12 18.47 -31.86
C GLU A 437 -8.90 19.93 -31.44
N ARG A 438 -9.62 20.36 -30.38
CA ARG A 438 -9.54 21.74 -29.89
C ARG A 438 -8.56 21.93 -28.75
N ASP A 439 -7.92 20.86 -28.30
CA ASP A 439 -7.01 20.83 -27.14
C ASP A 439 -7.63 21.44 -25.87
N ILE A 440 -8.88 21.09 -25.57
CA ILE A 440 -9.65 21.55 -24.40
C ILE A 440 -9.94 20.40 -23.46
N PRO A 441 -10.24 20.68 -22.16
CA PRO A 441 -10.72 19.66 -21.22
C PRO A 441 -12.00 18.99 -21.70
N LEU A 442 -12.20 17.74 -21.31
CA LEU A 442 -13.36 16.95 -21.71
C LEU A 442 -14.69 17.57 -21.22
N VAL A 443 -14.69 18.21 -20.04
CA VAL A 443 -15.88 18.92 -19.51
C VAL A 443 -16.28 20.06 -20.43
N GLU A 444 -15.34 20.79 -20.97
CA GLU A 444 -15.62 21.89 -21.89
C GLU A 444 -16.15 21.38 -23.25
N ALA A 445 -15.58 20.29 -23.75
CA ALA A 445 -16.11 19.62 -24.93
C ALA A 445 -17.55 19.10 -24.71
N LEU A 446 -17.88 18.62 -23.48
CA LEU A 446 -19.24 18.27 -23.11
C LEU A 446 -20.18 19.48 -23.14
N ARG A 447 -19.74 20.66 -22.63
CA ARG A 447 -20.51 21.91 -22.67
C ARG A 447 -20.83 22.35 -24.09
N ILE A 448 -19.80 22.36 -24.95
CA ILE A 448 -19.95 22.71 -26.37
C ILE A 448 -20.90 21.74 -27.05
N THR A 449 -20.77 20.43 -26.81
CA THR A 449 -21.66 19.43 -27.41
C THR A 449 -23.10 19.56 -26.88
N ALA A 450 -23.27 19.84 -25.57
CA ALA A 450 -24.56 20.01 -24.93
C ALA A 450 -25.31 21.26 -25.43
N SER A 451 -24.59 22.33 -25.81
CA SER A 451 -25.20 23.56 -26.37
C SER A 451 -25.73 23.40 -27.81
N GLY A 452 -25.50 22.24 -28.44
CA GLY A 452 -25.94 22.01 -29.82
C GLY A 452 -25.05 22.64 -30.90
N ALA A 453 -23.88 23.15 -30.54
CA ALA A 453 -22.94 23.78 -31.47
C ALA A 453 -22.27 22.80 -32.46
N LEU A 454 -22.51 21.50 -32.32
CA LEU A 454 -22.10 20.45 -33.25
C LEU A 454 -23.35 19.93 -33.98
N GLU A 455 -23.63 20.46 -35.17
CA GLU A 455 -24.75 19.99 -35.97
C GLU A 455 -24.52 18.54 -36.48
N GLY A 456 -25.51 17.67 -36.23
CA GLY A 456 -25.65 16.37 -36.90
C GLY A 456 -24.98 15.16 -36.28
N ASP A 457 -24.02 15.34 -35.38
CA ASP A 457 -23.14 14.23 -34.90
C ASP A 457 -23.56 13.55 -33.58
N VAL A 458 -24.42 14.20 -32.81
CA VAL A 458 -24.89 13.69 -31.49
C VAL A 458 -26.42 13.84 -31.42
N THR A 459 -27.13 12.80 -31.00
CA THR A 459 -28.59 12.83 -30.90
C THR A 459 -29.06 13.86 -29.85
N ALA A 460 -30.20 14.50 -30.09
CA ALA A 460 -30.83 15.45 -29.15
C ALA A 460 -31.02 14.85 -27.75
N ARG A 461 -31.28 13.54 -27.66
CA ARG A 461 -31.36 12.81 -26.37
C ARG A 461 -30.03 12.80 -25.64
N SER A 462 -28.92 12.53 -26.34
CA SER A 462 -27.58 12.54 -25.76
C SER A 462 -27.15 13.96 -25.36
N GLN A 463 -27.45 14.97 -26.20
CA GLN A 463 -27.19 16.39 -25.87
C GLN A 463 -27.93 16.80 -24.60
N GLY A 464 -29.23 16.47 -24.47
CA GLY A 464 -30.01 16.73 -23.28
C GLY A 464 -29.47 16.00 -22.02
N ALA A 465 -28.92 14.80 -22.19
CA ALA A 465 -28.28 14.07 -21.08
C ALA A 465 -26.97 14.73 -20.66
N MET A 466 -26.16 15.18 -21.62
CA MET A 466 -24.91 15.93 -21.35
C MET A 466 -25.21 17.27 -20.66
N ALA A 467 -26.23 18.00 -21.15
CA ALA A 467 -26.64 19.27 -20.56
C ALA A 467 -27.05 19.10 -19.08
N ARG A 468 -27.86 18.08 -18.76
CA ARG A 468 -28.25 17.79 -17.38
C ARG A 468 -27.06 17.40 -16.51
N PHE A 469 -26.11 16.64 -17.02
CA PHE A 469 -24.91 16.27 -16.29
C PHE A 469 -24.03 17.49 -16.00
N VAL A 470 -23.78 18.33 -17.01
CA VAL A 470 -23.01 19.56 -16.85
C VAL A 470 -23.72 20.50 -15.85
N ALA A 471 -25.03 20.72 -15.98
CA ALA A 471 -25.79 21.55 -15.06
C ALA A 471 -25.75 21.03 -13.61
N LEU A 472 -25.73 19.70 -13.42
CA LEU A 472 -25.60 19.10 -12.11
C LEU A 472 -24.22 19.40 -11.49
N VAL A 473 -23.13 19.21 -12.23
CA VAL A 473 -21.77 19.52 -11.79
C VAL A 473 -21.64 21.03 -11.48
N ASP A 474 -22.18 21.89 -12.36
CA ASP A 474 -22.14 23.34 -12.16
C ASP A 474 -22.93 23.78 -10.93
N SER A 475 -24.10 23.16 -10.67
CA SER A 475 -24.90 23.48 -9.48
C SER A 475 -24.18 23.24 -8.15
N TRP A 476 -23.23 22.29 -8.13
CA TRP A 476 -22.39 22.06 -6.95
C TRP A 476 -21.22 23.05 -6.87
N ARG A 477 -20.79 23.62 -7.99
CA ARG A 477 -19.70 24.61 -8.07
C ARG A 477 -20.16 26.04 -7.92
N GLU A 478 -21.26 26.41 -8.60
CA GLU A 478 -21.78 27.79 -8.66
C GLU A 478 -22.71 28.13 -7.52
N GLY A 479 -23.40 27.12 -6.97
CA GLY A 479 -24.20 27.34 -5.78
C GLY A 479 -23.27 27.66 -4.61
N CYS A 480 -23.53 28.75 -3.88
CA CYS A 480 -22.90 29.25 -2.67
C CYS A 480 -22.08 28.26 -1.77
N THR A 481 -22.07 26.99 -2.10
CA THR A 481 -21.42 25.89 -1.37
C THR A 481 -19.91 25.78 -1.58
N LEU A 482 -19.39 26.16 -2.77
CA LEU A 482 -17.96 26.08 -3.07
C LEU A 482 -17.28 27.42 -3.33
N MET A 483 -18.06 28.45 -3.72
CA MET A 483 -17.55 29.73 -4.18
C MET A 483 -18.08 30.94 -3.41
N GLY A 484 -18.91 30.77 -2.38
CA GLY A 484 -19.53 31.88 -1.65
C GLY A 484 -18.98 32.07 -0.24
N VAL A 485 -18.90 33.33 0.18
CA VAL A 485 -18.43 33.74 1.52
C VAL A 485 -19.41 33.38 2.63
N GLU A 486 -20.68 33.08 2.32
CA GLU A 486 -21.76 32.91 3.29
C GLU A 486 -22.13 31.47 3.64
N THR A 487 -21.55 30.46 2.98
CA THR A 487 -21.82 29.08 3.29
C THR A 487 -20.58 28.40 3.81
N ALA A 488 -20.44 28.35 5.08
CA ALA A 488 -19.70 27.31 5.79
C ALA A 488 -20.48 25.99 5.66
N GLY A 489 -20.77 25.55 4.41
CA GLY A 489 -21.24 24.22 4.17
C GLY A 489 -20.11 23.27 4.56
N SER A 490 -20.41 22.23 5.32
CA SER A 490 -19.42 21.27 5.72
C SER A 490 -19.03 20.40 4.53
N LEU A 491 -17.82 19.85 4.53
CA LEU A 491 -17.39 18.85 3.54
C LEU A 491 -18.33 17.64 3.55
N GLN A 492 -18.80 17.26 4.75
CA GLN A 492 -19.82 16.22 4.93
C GLN A 492 -21.06 16.49 4.09
N GLU A 493 -21.63 17.71 4.18
CA GLU A 493 -22.83 18.09 3.40
C GLU A 493 -22.59 18.04 1.90
N LEU A 494 -21.42 18.47 1.44
CA LEU A 494 -21.03 18.37 0.03
C LEU A 494 -20.97 16.92 -0.44
N VAL A 495 -20.30 16.04 0.31
CA VAL A 495 -20.18 14.63 -0.03
C VAL A 495 -21.55 13.95 -0.05
N GLU A 496 -22.40 14.21 0.95
CA GLU A 496 -23.76 13.70 1.02
C GLU A 496 -24.60 14.16 -0.19
N ARG A 497 -24.55 15.44 -0.54
CA ARG A 497 -25.23 15.98 -1.71
C ARG A 497 -24.77 15.31 -3.00
N VAL A 498 -23.47 15.19 -3.19
CA VAL A 498 -22.88 14.54 -4.37
C VAL A 498 -23.35 13.09 -4.47
N VAL A 499 -23.31 12.31 -3.40
CA VAL A 499 -23.75 10.91 -3.39
C VAL A 499 -25.24 10.79 -3.74
N ARG A 500 -26.08 11.64 -3.16
CA ARG A 500 -27.54 11.62 -3.35
C ARG A 500 -27.95 12.16 -4.71
N GLU A 501 -27.50 13.37 -5.07
CA GLU A 501 -27.94 14.08 -6.28
C GLU A 501 -27.33 13.51 -7.56
N SER A 502 -26.14 12.91 -7.52
CA SER A 502 -25.58 12.15 -8.63
C SER A 502 -26.41 10.92 -8.99
N GLY A 503 -27.16 10.40 -8.02
CA GLY A 503 -27.94 9.17 -8.11
C GLY A 503 -27.13 7.90 -7.83
N LEU A 504 -25.92 7.99 -7.27
CA LEU A 504 -25.08 6.83 -6.89
C LEU A 504 -25.80 5.96 -5.86
N GLU A 505 -26.38 6.53 -4.82
CA GLU A 505 -27.15 5.83 -3.80
C GLU A 505 -28.28 4.96 -4.44
N LYS A 506 -29.06 5.54 -5.35
CA LYS A 506 -30.10 4.81 -6.11
C LYS A 506 -29.51 3.77 -7.06
N HIS A 507 -28.35 4.03 -7.62
CA HIS A 507 -27.67 3.13 -8.55
C HIS A 507 -27.23 1.85 -7.85
N TYR A 508 -26.56 1.98 -6.70
CA TYR A 508 -26.08 0.84 -5.94
C TYR A 508 -27.19 0.14 -5.17
N GLY A 509 -28.18 0.86 -4.65
CA GLY A 509 -29.35 0.28 -4.02
C GLY A 509 -30.25 -0.55 -4.97
N LYS A 510 -30.29 -0.23 -6.30
CA LYS A 510 -31.05 -1.01 -7.29
C LYS A 510 -30.38 -2.32 -7.69
N LYS A 511 -29.05 -2.42 -7.67
CA LYS A 511 -28.32 -3.67 -7.96
C LYS A 511 -28.63 -4.78 -6.94
N THR A 512 -29.06 -4.39 -5.76
CA THR A 512 -29.56 -5.25 -4.68
C THR A 512 -30.74 -6.16 -5.12
N LEU A 513 -31.59 -5.69 -6.01
CA LEU A 513 -32.79 -6.43 -6.44
C LEU A 513 -32.50 -7.52 -7.48
N GLN A 514 -31.32 -7.57 -8.10
CA GLN A 514 -30.95 -8.55 -9.12
C GLN A 514 -30.15 -9.76 -8.59
N SER A 515 -29.52 -9.64 -7.44
CA SER A 515 -28.70 -10.70 -6.83
C SER A 515 -29.37 -11.44 -5.69
N GLY A 516 -30.59 -11.07 -5.26
CA GLY A 516 -31.37 -11.78 -4.24
C GLY A 516 -30.92 -11.54 -2.78
N GLU A 517 -29.82 -10.84 -2.55
CA GLU A 517 -29.38 -10.37 -1.25
C GLU A 517 -29.05 -8.86 -1.30
N PRO A 518 -29.32 -8.11 -0.22
CA PRO A 518 -29.02 -6.71 -0.16
C PRO A 518 -27.51 -6.47 -0.32
N ASP A 519 -27.12 -5.63 -1.27
CA ASP A 519 -25.77 -5.06 -1.35
C ASP A 519 -25.65 -3.95 -0.28
N ALA A 520 -26.10 -4.31 0.95
CA ALA A 520 -26.08 -3.41 2.10
C ALA A 520 -24.69 -2.83 2.32
N ASP A 521 -23.67 -3.64 2.08
CA ASP A 521 -22.26 -3.27 2.22
C ASP A 521 -21.87 -2.04 1.37
N ARG A 522 -22.42 -1.88 0.15
CA ARG A 522 -22.08 -0.74 -0.71
C ARG A 522 -22.72 0.56 -0.27
N LEU A 523 -23.93 0.48 0.25
CA LEU A 523 -24.61 1.65 0.82
C LEU A 523 -23.95 2.05 2.14
N GLU A 524 -23.57 1.08 2.98
CA GLU A 524 -22.77 1.31 4.18
C GLU A 524 -21.42 1.96 3.85
N ASN A 525 -20.74 1.51 2.80
CA ASN A 525 -19.50 2.13 2.36
C ASN A 525 -19.68 3.59 1.92
N LEU A 526 -20.77 3.92 1.23
CA LEU A 526 -21.06 5.32 0.89
C LEU A 526 -21.39 6.15 2.13
N ALA A 527 -22.08 5.59 3.12
CA ALA A 527 -22.32 6.24 4.41
C ALA A 527 -21.01 6.45 5.19
N GLU A 528 -20.12 5.47 5.16
CA GLU A 528 -18.79 5.57 5.78
C GLU A 528 -17.93 6.66 5.11
N LEU A 529 -18.01 6.82 3.78
CA LEU A 529 -17.35 7.94 3.10
C LEU A 529 -17.85 9.30 3.60
N ILE A 530 -19.15 9.42 3.85
CA ILE A 530 -19.76 10.64 4.41
C ILE A 530 -19.26 10.86 5.84
N SER A 531 -19.16 9.79 6.65
CA SER A 531 -18.60 9.88 8.01
C SER A 531 -17.13 10.29 7.99
N SER A 532 -16.32 9.72 7.10
CA SER A 532 -14.92 10.10 6.92
C SER A 532 -14.75 11.58 6.55
N ALA A 533 -15.67 12.13 5.76
CA ALA A 533 -15.69 13.56 5.46
C ALA A 533 -16.07 14.41 6.68
N HIS A 534 -16.97 13.92 7.54
CA HIS A 534 -17.31 14.56 8.81
C HIS A 534 -16.11 14.59 9.77
N ASP A 535 -15.43 13.46 9.93
CA ASP A 535 -14.24 13.38 10.80
C ASP A 535 -13.17 14.34 10.32
N PHE A 536 -12.98 14.44 9.00
CA PHE A 536 -12.05 15.39 8.40
C PHE A 536 -12.48 16.86 8.67
N ASP A 537 -13.78 17.19 8.58
CA ASP A 537 -14.29 18.52 8.93
C ASP A 537 -13.93 18.91 10.38
N MET A 538 -14.01 17.95 11.32
CA MET A 538 -13.73 18.19 12.74
C MET A 538 -12.24 18.36 13.04
N GLU A 539 -11.38 17.70 12.24
CA GLU A 539 -9.92 17.71 12.44
C GLU A 539 -9.22 18.79 11.61
N TYR A 540 -9.86 19.30 10.55
CA TYR A 540 -9.23 20.23 9.63
C TYR A 540 -9.06 21.61 10.30
N VAL A 541 -7.79 21.99 10.45
CA VAL A 541 -7.41 23.32 10.96
C VAL A 541 -6.82 24.12 9.80
N PRO A 542 -7.54 25.11 9.25
CA PRO A 542 -7.07 25.93 8.13
C PRO A 542 -5.72 26.61 8.40
N GLU A 543 -5.47 26.98 9.65
CA GLU A 543 -4.22 27.64 10.08
C GLU A 543 -3.01 26.68 10.13
N ALA A 544 -3.26 25.36 10.18
CA ALA A 544 -2.21 24.34 10.10
C ALA A 544 -1.83 24.04 8.64
N ASP A 545 -2.68 24.46 7.70
CA ASP A 545 -2.36 24.37 6.27
C ASP A 545 -1.34 25.48 5.95
N ALA A 546 -0.08 25.09 5.83
CA ALA A 546 1.06 26.00 5.64
C ALA A 546 0.93 26.94 4.41
N ALA A 547 -0.01 26.66 3.53
CA ALA A 547 -0.37 27.53 2.42
C ALA A 547 -1.10 28.81 2.88
N GLN A 548 -1.88 28.75 3.97
CA GLN A 548 -2.61 29.95 4.49
C GLN A 548 -1.79 30.77 5.49
N GLU A 549 -0.95 30.17 6.32
CA GLU A 549 -0.08 30.92 7.24
C GLU A 549 0.89 31.87 6.53
N ILE A 550 1.25 31.55 5.28
CA ILE A 550 2.23 32.33 4.50
C ILE A 550 1.56 33.48 3.76
N VAL A 551 0.28 33.37 3.42
CA VAL A 551 -0.50 34.48 2.83
C VAL A 551 -0.73 35.60 3.85
N GLN A 552 -0.84 35.30 5.14
CA GLN A 552 -1.02 36.33 6.20
C GLN A 552 0.26 37.11 6.53
N GLN A 553 1.43 36.70 6.07
CA GLN A 553 2.71 37.42 6.29
C GLN A 553 3.21 38.23 5.07
N ALA A 554 2.59 38.07 3.90
CA ALA A 554 2.89 38.87 2.72
C ALA A 554 1.96 40.10 2.69
N GLU A 555 2.49 41.27 3.05
CA GLU A 555 1.80 42.56 3.01
C GLU A 555 1.47 43.10 1.59
N ASP A 556 1.35 42.24 0.58
CA ASP A 556 0.97 42.63 -0.78
C ASP A 556 -0.42 42.08 -1.14
N GLU A 557 -1.42 42.92 -0.89
CA GLU A 557 -2.88 42.67 -1.05
C GLU A 557 -3.38 42.54 -2.51
N SER A 558 -2.54 42.31 -3.52
CA SER A 558 -3.02 42.56 -4.89
C SER A 558 -3.15 41.37 -5.84
N ALA A 559 -2.90 40.11 -5.46
CA ALA A 559 -2.93 39.02 -6.44
C ALA A 559 -3.38 37.62 -5.97
N ALA A 560 -3.75 37.40 -4.72
CA ALA A 560 -4.28 36.09 -4.31
C ALA A 560 -5.81 36.11 -4.41
N ALA A 561 -6.36 35.60 -5.49
CA ALA A 561 -7.77 35.18 -5.50
C ALA A 561 -7.90 34.08 -4.42
N GLU A 562 -8.46 34.42 -3.25
CA GLU A 562 -8.65 33.50 -2.14
C GLU A 562 -9.40 32.27 -2.63
N THR A 563 -8.80 31.10 -2.48
CA THR A 563 -9.48 29.82 -2.75
C THR A 563 -10.62 29.69 -1.74
N PRO A 564 -11.88 29.46 -2.18
CA PRO A 564 -13.00 29.33 -1.25
C PRO A 564 -12.72 28.28 -0.19
N PRO A 565 -13.03 28.52 1.07
CA PRO A 565 -12.66 27.62 2.18
C PRO A 565 -13.10 26.17 1.98
N LEU A 566 -14.31 25.94 1.47
CA LEU A 566 -14.81 24.59 1.21
C LEU A 566 -14.07 23.88 0.05
N LEU A 567 -13.64 24.62 -0.97
CA LEU A 567 -12.84 24.05 -2.05
C LEU A 567 -11.42 23.70 -1.58
N ALA A 568 -10.84 24.52 -0.72
CA ALA A 568 -9.55 24.21 -0.09
C ALA A 568 -9.65 22.96 0.79
N MET A 569 -10.69 22.87 1.60
CA MET A 569 -10.99 21.71 2.44
C MET A 569 -11.24 20.44 1.60
N LEU A 570 -12.02 20.53 0.51
CA LEU A 570 -12.24 19.41 -0.42
C LEU A 570 -10.92 18.91 -1.03
N ARG A 571 -10.05 19.83 -1.44
CA ARG A 571 -8.71 19.47 -1.99
C ARG A 571 -7.85 18.80 -0.94
N ALA A 572 -7.80 19.32 0.28
CA ALA A 572 -7.07 18.74 1.39
C ALA A 572 -7.59 17.33 1.74
N TYR A 573 -8.91 17.14 1.73
CA TYR A 573 -9.54 15.84 1.94
C TYR A 573 -9.16 14.84 0.83
N LEU A 574 -9.29 15.22 -0.43
CA LEU A 574 -8.92 14.37 -1.56
C LEU A 574 -7.43 14.01 -1.54
N GLU A 575 -6.59 14.92 -1.08
CA GLU A 575 -5.16 14.68 -0.86
C GLU A 575 -4.94 13.69 0.28
N SER A 576 -5.62 13.86 1.42
CA SER A 576 -5.52 12.91 2.54
C SER A 576 -5.94 11.50 2.12
N VAL A 577 -7.06 11.37 1.39
CA VAL A 577 -7.54 10.09 0.83
C VAL A 577 -6.53 9.48 -0.15
N ALA A 578 -5.93 10.29 -1.02
CA ALA A 578 -4.93 9.81 -1.98
C ALA A 578 -3.64 9.32 -1.29
N LEU A 579 -3.28 9.92 -0.16
CA LEU A 579 -2.05 9.64 0.58
C LEU A 579 -2.21 8.53 1.66
N VAL A 580 -3.38 7.87 1.77
CA VAL A 580 -3.58 6.74 2.68
C VAL A 580 -2.72 5.55 2.24
N ALA A 581 -1.87 5.06 3.13
CA ALA A 581 -1.08 3.85 2.94
C ALA A 581 -1.78 2.62 3.51
N ASP A 582 -1.44 1.42 2.99
CA ASP A 582 -1.97 0.14 3.52
C ASP A 582 -1.72 -0.05 5.01
N ALA A 583 -0.60 0.49 5.51
CA ALA A 583 -0.23 0.42 6.93
C ALA A 583 -1.09 1.34 7.82
N ASP A 584 -1.73 2.37 7.27
CA ASP A 584 -2.55 3.33 8.03
C ASP A 584 -3.92 2.75 8.44
N ALA A 585 -4.39 1.70 7.76
CA ALA A 585 -5.74 1.15 7.94
C ALA A 585 -5.82 -0.03 8.93
N VAL A 586 -4.72 -0.40 9.58
CA VAL A 586 -4.73 -1.47 10.59
C VAL A 586 -5.14 -0.89 11.93
N ASP A 587 -6.35 -1.25 12.39
CA ASP A 587 -6.79 -0.99 13.77
C ASP A 587 -6.74 -2.28 14.59
N PRO A 588 -5.72 -2.49 15.44
CA PRO A 588 -5.62 -3.66 16.32
C PRO A 588 -6.69 -3.69 17.42
N ALA A 589 -7.43 -2.59 17.64
CA ALA A 589 -8.38 -2.49 18.76
C ALA A 589 -9.67 -3.32 18.58
N GLN A 590 -9.91 -3.91 17.41
CA GLN A 590 -11.16 -4.63 17.09
C GLN A 590 -11.39 -5.94 17.84
N GLY A 591 -10.51 -6.38 18.74
CA GLY A 591 -10.71 -7.59 19.53
C GLY A 591 -10.64 -8.89 18.73
N ALA A 592 -9.96 -8.91 17.60
CA ALA A 592 -9.80 -10.00 16.65
C ALA A 592 -8.34 -10.26 16.31
N VAL A 593 -8.01 -11.50 15.87
CA VAL A 593 -6.67 -11.84 15.35
C VAL A 593 -6.44 -11.11 14.03
N THR A 594 -5.29 -10.47 13.89
CA THR A 594 -4.97 -9.73 12.67
C THR A 594 -4.19 -10.58 11.66
N LEU A 595 -4.74 -10.77 10.47
CA LEU A 595 -4.10 -11.43 9.33
C LEU A 595 -3.52 -10.37 8.39
N MET A 596 -2.20 -10.43 8.09
CA MET A 596 -1.56 -9.45 7.23
C MET A 596 -0.31 -9.98 6.54
N THR A 597 0.12 -9.26 5.49
CA THR A 597 1.43 -9.53 4.89
C THR A 597 2.57 -9.07 5.80
N LEU A 598 3.74 -9.69 5.66
CA LEU A 598 4.95 -9.27 6.37
C LEU A 598 5.29 -7.78 6.14
N HIS A 599 5.07 -7.25 4.93
CA HIS A 599 5.29 -5.84 4.66
C HIS A 599 4.36 -4.91 5.46
N ALA A 600 3.09 -5.30 5.60
CA ALA A 600 2.10 -4.53 6.36
C ALA A 600 2.36 -4.56 7.87
N SER A 601 3.13 -5.53 8.37
CA SER A 601 3.45 -5.65 9.79
C SER A 601 4.49 -4.62 10.28
N LYS A 602 5.17 -3.92 9.36
CA LYS A 602 6.18 -2.91 9.72
C LYS A 602 5.55 -1.78 10.52
N GLY A 603 6.17 -1.42 11.64
CA GLY A 603 5.66 -0.42 12.58
C GLY A 603 4.69 -0.96 13.64
N LEU A 604 4.16 -2.17 13.48
CA LEU A 604 3.25 -2.80 14.44
C LEU A 604 3.99 -3.71 15.42
N GLU A 605 3.27 -4.17 16.47
CA GLU A 605 3.77 -5.12 17.48
C GLU A 605 2.61 -5.90 18.08
N PHE A 606 2.85 -7.18 18.39
CA PHE A 606 1.84 -8.10 18.91
C PHE A 606 2.42 -8.99 20.00
N GLY A 607 1.60 -9.37 20.99
CA GLY A 607 1.99 -10.31 22.05
C GLY A 607 2.43 -11.66 21.48
N ALA A 608 1.65 -12.19 20.53
CA ALA A 608 1.93 -13.44 19.85
C ALA A 608 1.81 -13.31 18.33
N VAL A 609 2.79 -13.87 17.60
CA VAL A 609 2.87 -13.83 16.14
C VAL A 609 3.06 -15.23 15.60
N ALA A 610 2.24 -15.62 14.62
CA ALA A 610 2.47 -16.79 13.78
C ALA A 610 2.92 -16.34 12.37
N MET A 611 4.08 -16.82 11.92
CA MET A 611 4.58 -16.59 10.56
C MET A 611 4.40 -17.88 9.76
N ILE A 612 3.59 -17.85 8.72
CA ILE A 612 3.25 -19.02 7.91
C ILE A 612 3.93 -19.01 6.54
N GLY A 613 4.16 -20.20 5.99
CA GLY A 613 4.69 -20.36 4.65
C GLY A 613 6.17 -20.03 4.52
N LEU A 614 6.99 -20.43 5.50
CA LEU A 614 8.45 -20.33 5.39
C LEU A 614 9.00 -21.42 4.50
N GLU A 615 8.92 -21.22 3.20
CA GLU A 615 9.28 -22.16 2.16
C GLU A 615 10.01 -21.46 1.01
N GLU A 616 10.93 -22.16 0.38
CA GLU A 616 11.58 -21.71 -0.85
C GLU A 616 10.53 -21.37 -1.93
N GLY A 617 10.66 -20.19 -2.53
CA GLY A 617 9.72 -19.67 -3.50
C GLY A 617 8.57 -18.84 -2.91
N LEU A 618 8.30 -18.95 -1.59
CA LEU A 618 7.39 -18.11 -0.85
C LEU A 618 8.13 -17.09 0.03
N LEU A 619 8.93 -17.54 0.96
CA LEU A 619 9.82 -16.72 1.78
C LEU A 619 11.15 -17.48 2.00
N PRO A 620 12.21 -17.16 1.25
CA PRO A 620 12.33 -16.09 0.25
C PRO A 620 11.44 -16.30 -0.98
N HIS A 621 10.95 -15.19 -1.55
CA HIS A 621 10.12 -15.23 -2.75
C HIS A 621 10.95 -15.68 -3.97
N SER A 622 10.32 -16.44 -4.90
CA SER A 622 11.00 -17.04 -6.06
C SER A 622 11.80 -16.04 -6.92
N ARG A 623 11.35 -14.79 -7.00
CA ARG A 623 12.07 -13.74 -7.72
C ARG A 623 13.41 -13.36 -7.09
N ALA A 624 13.53 -13.50 -5.77
CA ALA A 624 14.75 -13.15 -5.04
C ALA A 624 15.85 -14.21 -5.13
N SER A 625 15.58 -15.34 -5.78
CA SER A 625 16.57 -16.43 -5.92
C SER A 625 17.72 -16.10 -6.88
N GLU A 626 17.59 -15.08 -7.71
CA GLU A 626 18.56 -14.73 -8.76
C GLU A 626 19.53 -13.61 -8.34
N SER A 627 19.28 -12.93 -7.20
CA SER A 627 20.06 -11.76 -6.76
C SER A 627 20.34 -11.81 -5.26
N ASP A 628 21.61 -11.74 -4.86
CA ASP A 628 22.01 -11.65 -3.45
C ASP A 628 21.37 -10.45 -2.74
N ALA A 629 21.23 -9.33 -3.44
CA ALA A 629 20.62 -8.13 -2.88
C ALA A 629 19.12 -8.33 -2.57
N GLU A 630 18.38 -9.00 -3.46
CA GLU A 630 16.97 -9.35 -3.25
C GLU A 630 16.81 -10.41 -2.16
N LEU A 631 17.72 -11.39 -2.09
CA LEU A 631 17.74 -12.38 -1.01
C LEU A 631 17.99 -11.71 0.36
N GLU A 632 18.88 -10.73 0.42
CA GLU A 632 19.09 -9.94 1.62
C GLU A 632 17.84 -9.14 2.02
N GLU A 633 17.07 -8.62 1.06
CA GLU A 633 15.82 -7.92 1.33
C GLU A 633 14.74 -8.88 1.88
N GLU A 634 14.59 -10.08 1.30
CA GLU A 634 13.69 -11.10 1.84
C GLU A 634 14.09 -11.55 3.26
N ARG A 635 15.40 -11.63 3.54
CA ARG A 635 15.89 -11.90 4.91
C ARG A 635 15.56 -10.75 5.87
N ARG A 636 15.66 -9.49 5.46
CA ARG A 636 15.20 -8.34 6.24
C ARG A 636 13.69 -8.40 6.47
N LEU A 637 12.92 -8.83 5.48
CA LEU A 637 11.48 -8.99 5.62
C LEU A 637 11.12 -10.07 6.65
N CYS A 638 11.82 -11.20 6.63
CA CYS A 638 11.69 -12.24 7.64
C CYS A 638 12.06 -11.72 9.04
N PHE A 639 13.19 -11.00 9.16
CA PHE A 639 13.64 -10.32 10.38
C PHE A 639 12.60 -9.34 10.90
N VAL A 640 11.99 -8.52 10.02
CA VAL A 640 10.91 -7.60 10.40
C VAL A 640 9.75 -8.37 11.00
N GLY A 641 9.29 -9.45 10.34
CA GLY A 641 8.19 -10.28 10.85
C GLY A 641 8.47 -10.84 12.23
N MET A 642 9.62 -11.47 12.43
CA MET A 642 10.04 -12.03 13.73
C MET A 642 10.06 -10.97 14.84
N THR A 643 10.60 -9.79 14.54
CA THR A 643 10.75 -8.70 15.52
C THR A 643 9.45 -7.92 15.79
N ARG A 644 8.32 -8.34 15.21
CA ARG A 644 6.98 -7.85 15.63
C ARG A 644 6.46 -8.58 16.84
N ALA A 645 6.94 -9.78 17.11
CA ALA A 645 6.56 -10.58 18.28
C ALA A 645 7.17 -10.02 19.57
N MET A 646 6.33 -9.90 20.60
CA MET A 646 6.76 -9.46 21.93
C MET A 646 7.11 -10.65 22.82
N GLU A 647 6.26 -11.67 22.87
CA GLU A 647 6.34 -12.77 23.85
C GLU A 647 6.38 -14.15 23.23
N ARG A 648 5.63 -14.37 22.14
CA ARG A 648 5.47 -15.68 21.48
C ARG A 648 5.68 -15.56 19.99
N LEU A 649 6.45 -16.47 19.43
CA LEU A 649 6.68 -16.57 18.00
C LEU A 649 6.55 -18.02 17.55
N LEU A 650 5.63 -18.26 16.61
CA LEU A 650 5.47 -19.50 15.87
C LEU A 650 5.90 -19.26 14.42
N VAL A 651 6.66 -20.20 13.88
CA VAL A 651 7.09 -20.18 12.47
C VAL A 651 6.70 -21.52 11.84
N THR A 652 5.99 -21.51 10.73
CA THR A 652 5.52 -22.74 10.09
C THR A 652 5.94 -22.89 8.64
N SER A 653 6.07 -24.12 8.20
CA SER A 653 6.23 -24.50 6.80
C SER A 653 5.37 -25.75 6.51
N ALA A 654 4.91 -25.89 5.27
CA ALA A 654 4.17 -27.07 4.83
C ALA A 654 5.02 -27.89 3.84
N SER A 655 4.92 -29.24 3.89
CA SER A 655 5.63 -30.11 2.95
C SER A 655 4.96 -30.21 1.57
N TYR A 656 3.67 -29.85 1.50
CA TYR A 656 2.89 -29.81 0.28
C TYR A 656 2.00 -28.56 0.26
N ARG A 657 1.90 -27.90 -0.91
CA ARG A 657 0.96 -26.79 -1.14
C ARG A 657 0.25 -26.92 -2.47
N THR A 658 -1.00 -26.44 -2.49
CA THR A 658 -1.80 -26.39 -3.71
C THR A 658 -1.50 -25.11 -4.47
N HIS A 659 -0.85 -25.23 -5.62
CA HIS A 659 -0.64 -24.10 -6.53
C HIS A 659 -1.43 -24.33 -7.82
N ARG A 660 -2.33 -23.38 -8.16
CA ARG A 660 -3.20 -23.46 -9.37
C ARG A 660 -3.98 -24.78 -9.50
N GLY A 661 -4.40 -25.35 -8.36
CA GLY A 661 -5.16 -26.60 -8.32
C GLY A 661 -4.31 -27.87 -8.40
N MET A 662 -2.99 -27.78 -8.42
CA MET A 662 -2.06 -28.91 -8.31
C MET A 662 -1.36 -28.86 -6.96
N MET A 663 -1.23 -30.03 -6.33
CA MET A 663 -0.50 -30.17 -5.09
C MET A 663 0.97 -30.41 -5.43
N ASP A 664 1.82 -29.45 -5.05
CA ASP A 664 3.26 -29.50 -5.28
C ASP A 664 4.00 -29.72 -3.95
N ARG A 665 5.09 -30.47 -4.00
CA ARG A 665 6.00 -30.62 -2.87
C ARG A 665 6.80 -29.34 -2.68
N THR A 666 6.86 -28.85 -1.46
CA THR A 666 7.63 -27.67 -1.08
C THR A 666 8.95 -28.05 -0.41
N ILE A 667 9.84 -27.10 -0.32
CA ILE A 667 11.11 -27.21 0.41
C ILE A 667 11.06 -26.14 1.50
N GLY A 668 11.40 -26.50 2.74
CA GLY A 668 11.51 -25.52 3.82
C GLY A 668 12.45 -24.38 3.46
N SER A 669 12.14 -23.19 3.92
CA SER A 669 12.94 -22.00 3.69
C SER A 669 14.38 -22.18 4.21
N ARG A 670 15.37 -21.76 3.42
CA ARG A 670 16.76 -21.66 3.90
C ARG A 670 16.91 -20.80 5.15
N PHE A 671 16.00 -19.89 5.39
CA PHE A 671 16.01 -19.06 6.60
C PHE A 671 15.77 -19.87 7.88
N LEU A 672 15.13 -21.04 7.80
CA LEU A 672 14.97 -21.93 8.94
C LEU A 672 16.29 -22.57 9.38
N GLU A 673 17.21 -22.82 8.45
CA GLU A 673 18.54 -23.37 8.70
C GLU A 673 19.48 -22.33 9.36
N GLU A 674 19.15 -21.03 9.24
CA GLU A 674 19.91 -19.93 9.83
C GLU A 674 19.54 -19.67 11.29
N LEU A 675 18.52 -20.37 11.85
CA LEU A 675 18.03 -20.17 13.20
C LEU A 675 18.83 -20.99 14.23
N PRO A 676 19.26 -20.40 15.35
CA PRO A 676 20.07 -21.10 16.34
C PRO A 676 19.24 -22.06 17.19
N GLU A 677 19.62 -23.33 17.27
CA GLU A 677 18.93 -24.39 18.04
C GLU A 677 18.73 -24.01 19.53
N ALA A 678 19.62 -23.21 20.09
CA ALA A 678 19.53 -22.76 21.48
C ALA A 678 18.20 -22.02 21.77
N HIS A 679 17.66 -21.32 20.76
CA HIS A 679 16.47 -20.46 20.90
C HIS A 679 15.24 -21.01 20.19
N VAL A 680 15.33 -22.21 19.60
CA VAL A 680 14.26 -22.84 18.81
C VAL A 680 13.80 -24.14 19.44
N THR A 681 12.50 -24.41 19.32
CA THR A 681 11.91 -25.75 19.52
C THR A 681 11.32 -26.18 18.18
N ALA A 682 11.98 -27.14 17.50
CA ALA A 682 11.52 -27.65 16.22
C ALA A 682 10.65 -28.91 16.39
N THR A 683 9.54 -28.94 15.68
CA THR A 683 8.59 -30.06 15.69
C THR A 683 8.20 -30.41 14.26
N ASP A 684 8.34 -31.68 13.90
CA ASP A 684 7.85 -32.23 12.63
C ASP A 684 6.53 -32.97 12.87
N THR A 685 5.45 -32.44 12.30
CA THR A 685 4.11 -32.99 12.44
C THR A 685 3.61 -33.67 11.17
N THR A 686 4.49 -33.88 10.17
CA THR A 686 4.12 -34.46 8.89
C THR A 686 3.62 -35.92 8.99
N SER A 687 4.09 -36.67 9.99
CA SER A 687 3.75 -38.09 10.23
C SER A 687 2.65 -38.31 11.27
N THR A 688 2.09 -37.23 11.85
CA THR A 688 1.03 -37.36 12.85
C THR A 688 -0.28 -37.73 12.16
N PRO A 689 -0.91 -38.89 12.48
CA PRO A 689 -2.22 -39.20 11.95
C PRO A 689 -3.22 -38.16 12.47
N ASP A 690 -4.05 -37.70 11.56
CA ASP A 690 -5.14 -36.77 11.86
C ASP A 690 -6.05 -37.31 12.97
N ARG A 691 -5.93 -36.82 14.20
CA ARG A 691 -6.78 -37.19 15.35
C ARG A 691 -8.11 -36.42 15.35
N GLY A 692 -8.44 -35.64 14.33
CA GLY A 692 -9.60 -34.77 14.31
C GLY A 692 -10.47 -34.85 13.06
N SER A 693 -10.06 -35.54 12.01
CA SER A 693 -10.95 -35.88 10.91
C SER A 693 -11.73 -37.11 11.34
N ALA A 694 -12.95 -36.94 11.84
CA ALA A 694 -13.92 -38.04 11.78
C ALA A 694 -14.03 -38.38 10.29
N THR A 695 -13.36 -39.46 9.89
CA THR A 695 -13.53 -40.02 8.57
C THR A 695 -15.02 -40.34 8.41
N ILE A 696 -15.54 -40.08 7.21
CA ILE A 696 -16.90 -40.50 6.81
C ILE A 696 -17.16 -41.98 7.05
N ASP A 697 -16.14 -42.77 7.41
CA ASP A 697 -16.23 -44.20 7.76
C ASP A 697 -16.80 -44.52 9.15
N ASP A 698 -16.88 -43.55 10.09
CA ASP A 698 -17.48 -43.78 11.42
C ASP A 698 -19.03 -43.78 11.44
N TYR A 699 -19.69 -43.54 10.31
CA TYR A 699 -21.13 -43.73 10.12
C TYR A 699 -21.53 -45.01 9.40
N ALA A 700 -20.57 -45.90 9.11
CA ALA A 700 -20.86 -47.25 8.59
C ALA A 700 -21.17 -48.24 9.75
N GLY A 701 -22.22 -47.95 10.51
CA GLY A 701 -22.89 -48.94 11.30
C GLY A 701 -23.63 -49.92 10.39
N GLY A 702 -23.08 -51.12 10.23
CA GLY A 702 -23.75 -52.35 9.89
C GLY A 702 -24.75 -52.32 8.75
N TYR A 703 -24.28 -52.37 7.52
CA TYR A 703 -25.02 -53.04 6.44
C TYR A 703 -24.12 -54.13 5.84
N GLU A 704 -24.68 -55.34 5.85
CA GLU A 704 -24.07 -56.53 5.19
C GLU A 704 -23.78 -56.23 3.73
N ALA A 705 -22.61 -56.65 3.29
CA ALA A 705 -22.11 -56.47 1.94
C ALA A 705 -23.07 -57.13 0.93
N ALA A 706 -23.71 -56.31 0.09
CA ALA A 706 -24.24 -56.78 -1.19
C ALA A 706 -23.08 -56.90 -2.20
N PRO A 707 -23.14 -57.87 -3.10
CA PRO A 707 -21.98 -58.18 -3.95
C PRO A 707 -21.70 -57.10 -4.96
N ASP A 708 -20.41 -56.86 -5.14
CA ASP A 708 -19.66 -56.12 -6.09
C ASP A 708 -20.40 -55.90 -7.43
N GLU A 709 -21.01 -54.76 -7.64
CA GLU A 709 -21.38 -54.27 -8.98
C GLU A 709 -20.14 -53.60 -9.57
N SER A 710 -19.54 -54.31 -10.52
CA SER A 710 -18.38 -53.95 -11.33
C SER A 710 -18.38 -52.45 -11.71
N ASP A 711 -17.32 -51.76 -11.32
CA ASP A 711 -16.84 -50.46 -11.87
C ASP A 711 -16.69 -50.55 -13.39
N ASP A 712 -17.80 -50.48 -14.13
CA ASP A 712 -17.75 -50.51 -15.59
C ASP A 712 -17.35 -49.14 -16.14
N LEU A 713 -16.06 -48.86 -16.24
CA LEU A 713 -15.49 -47.72 -16.95
C LEU A 713 -15.63 -47.87 -18.47
N GLY A 714 -16.63 -48.61 -18.97
CA GLY A 714 -16.85 -48.80 -20.39
C GLY A 714 -15.69 -49.59 -21.09
N GLY A 715 -15.04 -50.49 -20.36
CA GLY A 715 -13.92 -51.30 -20.87
C GLY A 715 -12.56 -50.56 -20.93
N LEU A 716 -12.48 -49.34 -20.41
CA LEU A 716 -11.25 -48.55 -20.37
C LEU A 716 -10.31 -49.02 -19.25
N ARG A 717 -9.07 -49.32 -19.59
CA ARG A 717 -7.96 -49.69 -18.67
C ARG A 717 -6.67 -49.06 -19.15
N GLU A 718 -5.76 -48.87 -18.24
CA GLU A 718 -4.42 -48.38 -18.59
C GLU A 718 -3.76 -49.23 -19.63
N GLY A 719 -3.13 -48.60 -20.63
CA GLY A 719 -2.49 -49.28 -21.77
C GLY A 719 -3.37 -49.52 -22.99
N ILE A 720 -4.74 -49.40 -22.87
CA ILE A 720 -5.63 -49.63 -24.01
C ILE A 720 -5.55 -48.48 -25.02
N MET A 721 -5.70 -48.82 -26.30
CA MET A 721 -5.85 -47.81 -27.36
C MET A 721 -7.27 -47.31 -27.47
N VAL A 722 -7.45 -46.00 -27.59
CA VAL A 722 -8.74 -45.37 -27.69
C VAL A 722 -8.78 -44.35 -28.83
N ARG A 723 -9.97 -44.10 -29.39
CA ARG A 723 -10.17 -43.08 -30.38
C ARG A 723 -11.07 -41.99 -29.87
N HIS A 724 -10.60 -40.74 -29.99
CA HIS A 724 -11.37 -39.52 -29.64
C HIS A 724 -11.72 -38.77 -30.95
N PRO A 725 -12.94 -38.27 -31.13
CA PRO A 725 -13.36 -37.65 -32.38
C PRO A 725 -12.50 -36.46 -32.82
N ARG A 726 -12.00 -35.69 -31.84
CA ARG A 726 -11.22 -34.47 -32.09
C ARG A 726 -9.70 -34.68 -32.03
N PHE A 727 -9.21 -35.62 -31.21
CA PHE A 727 -7.79 -35.78 -30.93
C PHE A 727 -7.18 -37.02 -31.58
N GLY A 728 -7.96 -37.82 -32.26
CA GLY A 728 -7.52 -39.03 -32.98
C GLY A 728 -7.27 -40.23 -32.06
N VAL A 729 -6.32 -41.06 -32.43
CA VAL A 729 -6.00 -42.28 -31.69
C VAL A 729 -4.93 -41.98 -30.63
N GLY A 730 -5.14 -42.53 -29.43
CA GLY A 730 -4.22 -42.40 -28.30
C GLY A 730 -4.27 -43.60 -27.37
N ARG A 731 -3.27 -43.76 -26.50
CA ARG A 731 -3.20 -44.80 -25.49
C ARG A 731 -3.56 -44.23 -24.12
N VAL A 732 -4.37 -44.93 -23.37
CA VAL A 732 -4.69 -44.57 -21.97
C VAL A 732 -3.42 -44.76 -21.14
N ASP A 733 -2.90 -43.68 -20.60
CA ASP A 733 -1.65 -43.60 -19.84
C ASP A 733 -1.89 -43.81 -18.33
N ALA A 734 -2.99 -43.23 -17.82
CA ALA A 734 -3.41 -43.41 -16.43
C ALA A 734 -4.90 -43.14 -16.23
N ILE A 735 -5.52 -43.83 -15.27
CA ILE A 735 -6.86 -43.51 -14.75
C ILE A 735 -6.67 -42.65 -13.51
N LEU A 736 -6.99 -41.36 -13.59
CA LEU A 736 -6.69 -40.36 -12.57
C LEU A 736 -7.74 -40.29 -11.46
N SER A 737 -8.99 -40.61 -11.76
CA SER A 737 -10.06 -40.68 -10.78
C SER A 737 -11.18 -41.62 -11.24
N LYS A 738 -11.83 -42.27 -10.26
CA LYS A 738 -13.03 -43.09 -10.41
C LYS A 738 -14.22 -42.37 -9.77
N GLY A 739 -15.45 -42.68 -10.15
CA GLY A 739 -16.65 -42.05 -9.61
C GLY A 739 -17.53 -41.42 -10.70
N PRO A 740 -18.51 -40.54 -10.38
CA PRO A 740 -19.53 -40.05 -11.31
C PRO A 740 -18.96 -39.32 -12.54
N HIS A 741 -17.76 -38.81 -12.46
CA HIS A 741 -17.05 -38.13 -13.55
C HIS A 741 -15.60 -38.61 -13.63
N PRO A 742 -15.35 -39.86 -14.09
CA PRO A 742 -14.00 -40.43 -14.13
C PRO A 742 -13.08 -39.61 -15.04
N ARG A 743 -11.82 -39.51 -14.69
CA ARG A 743 -10.82 -38.82 -15.49
C ARG A 743 -9.72 -39.77 -15.93
N VAL A 744 -9.40 -39.75 -17.21
CA VAL A 744 -8.34 -40.55 -17.81
C VAL A 744 -7.32 -39.66 -18.51
N ARG A 745 -6.06 -39.99 -18.35
CA ARG A 745 -4.95 -39.37 -19.09
C ARG A 745 -4.62 -40.20 -20.29
N ILE A 746 -4.62 -39.61 -21.47
CA ILE A 746 -4.45 -40.28 -22.76
C ILE A 746 -3.33 -39.59 -23.52
N ALA A 747 -2.35 -40.39 -23.99
CA ALA A 747 -1.30 -39.94 -24.89
C ALA A 747 -1.77 -40.14 -26.34
N PHE A 748 -2.20 -39.06 -27.00
CA PHE A 748 -2.60 -39.08 -28.41
C PHE A 748 -1.42 -38.92 -29.34
N THR A 749 -1.42 -39.67 -30.44
CA THR A 749 -0.33 -39.67 -31.44
C THR A 749 -0.13 -38.34 -32.13
N GLN A 750 -1.18 -37.51 -32.29
CA GLN A 750 -1.11 -36.22 -32.98
C GLN A 750 -1.32 -35.02 -32.07
N ALA A 751 -1.96 -35.20 -30.90
CA ALA A 751 -2.37 -34.09 -30.00
C ALA A 751 -1.60 -34.09 -28.66
N GLY A 752 -0.61 -34.96 -28.45
CA GLY A 752 0.14 -35.10 -27.21
C GLY A 752 -0.73 -35.62 -26.04
N VAL A 753 -0.26 -35.44 -24.82
CA VAL A 753 -0.95 -35.95 -23.63
C VAL A 753 -2.12 -35.04 -23.26
N LYS A 754 -3.33 -35.59 -23.05
CA LYS A 754 -4.54 -34.89 -22.63
C LYS A 754 -5.24 -35.63 -21.51
N THR A 755 -5.82 -34.89 -20.57
CA THR A 755 -6.73 -35.45 -19.56
C THR A 755 -8.17 -35.27 -20.04
N ILE A 756 -8.89 -36.38 -20.14
CA ILE A 756 -10.29 -36.45 -20.61
C ILE A 756 -11.20 -36.84 -19.45
N VAL A 757 -12.32 -36.15 -19.29
CA VAL A 757 -13.38 -36.50 -18.35
C VAL A 757 -14.38 -37.41 -19.07
N LEU A 758 -14.51 -38.64 -18.62
CA LEU A 758 -15.49 -39.59 -19.17
C LEU A 758 -16.90 -39.10 -18.91
N GLY A 759 -17.79 -39.25 -19.87
CA GLY A 759 -19.15 -38.68 -19.80
C GLY A 759 -19.33 -37.38 -20.57
N TYR A 760 -18.27 -36.60 -20.78
CA TYR A 760 -18.30 -35.38 -21.60
C TYR A 760 -17.64 -35.55 -22.99
N ALA A 761 -16.88 -36.64 -23.18
CA ALA A 761 -16.21 -36.92 -24.43
C ALA A 761 -16.40 -38.40 -24.82
N PRO A 762 -16.93 -38.71 -26.00
CA PRO A 762 -17.06 -40.08 -26.48
C PRO A 762 -15.66 -40.67 -26.79
N LEU A 763 -15.24 -41.62 -25.99
CA LEU A 763 -14.03 -42.42 -26.23
C LEU A 763 -14.46 -43.84 -26.70
N ALA A 764 -13.97 -44.27 -27.82
CA ALA A 764 -14.19 -45.60 -28.30
C ALA A 764 -12.89 -46.43 -28.09
N PRO A 765 -12.94 -47.50 -27.29
CA PRO A 765 -11.83 -48.45 -27.22
C PRO A 765 -11.53 -49.02 -28.62
N LEU A 766 -10.27 -49.15 -28.95
CA LEU A 766 -9.81 -49.86 -30.14
C LEU A 766 -9.31 -51.24 -29.70
N GLU A 767 -9.91 -52.30 -30.20
CA GLU A 767 -9.47 -53.66 -29.91
C GLU A 767 -8.03 -53.96 -30.33
#